data_c863b0b512f0007b46fd2fa59b70fa5b
#
_entry.id   c863b0b512f0007b46fd2fa59b70fa5b
#
_cell.length_a   1.000
_cell.length_b   1.000
_cell.length_c   1.000
_cell.angle_alpha   90.00
_cell.angle_beta   90.00
_cell.angle_gamma   90.00
#
_symmetry.space_group_name_H-M   'P 1'
#
loop_
_entity.id
_entity.type
_entity.pdbx_description
1 polymer ?
#
loop_
_entity_poly.entity_id
_entity_poly.type
_entity_poly.pdbx_seq_one_letter_code
_entity_poly.pdbx_strand_id
1 'polypeptide(L)'
;MVPASILILALVIFTGFVVPVDYMLGWCRWINWIDPVAYGFEALMINEFHNREFKCSQFIPSPLVPGYENVTSDHQACSAVGSISGQPLVSGDAYINTQFKYFHSHKWRNVGILIGFVIFFHLVYIMAMEYISAKKSKGEILVFKRGYIPSAISGKQDVEAPTVRPIAVTENASYSEGVIQASTSVFHWGNVCYDVKIKGEPRRILDHVDGWVKPGTLTALMGVSGAGKTTLLDCLADRTSMGVITGEMLVDGKARDQSFQRKTGYVQQQDLHLETSTVRESLEFSALLRQPATTPKAEKLAYVDEVIKLLDMQDYADAVVGVPGEGLNVEQRKRLTIGVELAAKPPLLLFVDEPTSGLDSQTSWAILDLLEKLSKAGQSILCTIHQPSAMLFQRFDKLLFLQKGGRTVYFGDIGNNSKNLTEYFERNGAPACPTGANPAEWMLEAIGAAPGSTTENDWHQVWRESPEFQGVQEELNRLKDGSHLKRTDTHSPAWLNEFASPMWEQLLIVTRRVFQQYWRTPSYIYSKFILCTSVSLFIGLVFLNAPLSIQGLQNQMFAIFNILSVFGQLVQQQMPHFVTQRSLYEVRERPSKTYSWKVFMLSQIIVELPWNTLMSVFMFICVYYPVGLYKNAEEAGQMTERGALMWLLFWQFLMFTATFAHACIAITDTAEAGGNVANVLFMMCLLFCGVLASPSTMPGFWIFLYRVSPFTYLVSSMLSTGLGNAQTECAQPEYVVFNPPDGQTCLEYMGPFMDATSGYLKDDNATSDCSFCPMANTNEFLTQVSASYDNRWRDFGIGMVYIVFNIAASLALYWFVRMPKGKKNKAQKG
;
A
#
# COMPACT_ATOMS: atom_id res chain seq x y z
N MET A 1 5.67 -14.51 7.00
CA MET A 1 4.50 -13.96 7.74
C MET A 1 3.46 -15.04 8.08
N VAL A 2 2.95 -15.83 7.12
CA VAL A 2 1.89 -16.84 7.40
C VAL A 2 2.20 -17.77 8.58
N PRO A 3 3.37 -18.43 8.68
CA PRO A 3 3.66 -19.31 9.83
C PRO A 3 3.64 -18.58 11.17
N ALA A 4 4.12 -17.34 11.20
CA ALA A 4 4.10 -16.52 12.42
C ALA A 4 2.68 -16.15 12.86
N SER A 5 1.78 -15.88 11.91
CA SER A 5 0.38 -15.57 12.20
C SER A 5 -0.36 -16.76 12.78
N ILE A 6 -0.14 -17.95 12.21
CA ILE A 6 -0.71 -19.20 12.74
C ILE A 6 -0.16 -19.49 14.14
N LEU A 7 1.14 -19.28 14.34
CA LEU A 7 1.78 -19.49 15.65
C LEU A 7 1.20 -18.55 16.71
N ILE A 8 1.06 -17.24 16.40
CA ILE A 8 0.47 -16.28 17.33
C ILE A 8 -0.97 -16.64 17.66
N LEU A 9 -1.75 -17.05 16.66
CA LEU A 9 -3.12 -17.49 16.88
C LEU A 9 -3.18 -18.76 17.74
N ALA A 10 -2.29 -19.73 17.49
CA ALA A 10 -2.17 -20.93 18.32
C ALA A 10 -1.83 -20.57 19.77
N LEU A 11 -0.87 -19.66 19.99
CA LEU A 11 -0.52 -19.18 21.35
C LEU A 11 -1.72 -18.54 22.07
N VAL A 12 -2.62 -17.85 21.37
CA VAL A 12 -3.82 -17.25 21.98
C VAL A 12 -4.89 -18.28 22.28
N ILE A 13 -5.16 -19.20 21.34
CA ILE A 13 -6.24 -20.18 21.48
C ILE A 13 -5.91 -21.22 22.54
N PHE A 14 -4.65 -21.70 22.55
CA PHE A 14 -4.24 -22.80 23.44
C PHE A 14 -3.74 -22.34 24.83
N THR A 15 -3.98 -21.10 25.21
CA THR A 15 -3.72 -20.61 26.57
C THR A 15 -4.46 -21.41 27.66
N GLY A 16 -5.56 -22.10 27.31
CA GLY A 16 -6.44 -22.75 28.25
C GLY A 16 -7.59 -21.86 28.72
N PHE A 17 -7.64 -20.60 28.30
CA PHE A 17 -8.75 -19.69 28.62
C PHE A 17 -9.85 -19.72 27.56
N VAL A 18 -9.50 -19.59 26.27
CA VAL A 18 -10.46 -19.63 25.16
C VAL A 18 -11.07 -21.02 25.04
N VAL A 19 -10.25 -22.05 25.11
CA VAL A 19 -10.65 -23.45 25.17
C VAL A 19 -10.02 -24.08 26.41
N PRO A 20 -10.81 -24.41 27.46
CA PRO A 20 -10.28 -25.10 28.62
C PRO A 20 -9.58 -26.41 28.24
N VAL A 21 -8.53 -26.80 28.95
CA VAL A 21 -7.66 -27.93 28.60
C VAL A 21 -8.43 -29.24 28.38
N ASP A 22 -9.49 -29.49 29.18
CA ASP A 22 -10.32 -30.68 29.06
C ASP A 22 -11.16 -30.72 27.77
N TYR A 23 -11.48 -29.56 27.22
CA TYR A 23 -12.26 -29.44 25.97
C TYR A 23 -11.36 -29.38 24.74
N MET A 24 -10.02 -29.33 24.89
CA MET A 24 -9.09 -29.38 23.77
C MET A 24 -9.12 -30.79 23.15
N LEU A 25 -9.19 -30.82 21.81
CA LEU A 25 -9.08 -32.07 21.04
C LEU A 25 -7.75 -32.75 21.30
N GLY A 26 -7.77 -34.10 21.42
CA GLY A 26 -6.59 -34.87 21.84
C GLY A 26 -5.35 -34.67 20.98
N TRP A 27 -5.53 -34.41 19.66
CA TRP A 27 -4.43 -34.19 18.72
C TRP A 27 -3.73 -32.82 18.87
N CYS A 28 -4.37 -31.82 19.51
CA CYS A 28 -3.82 -30.48 19.66
C CYS A 28 -3.49 -30.11 21.12
N ARG A 29 -3.88 -30.91 22.11
CA ARG A 29 -3.63 -30.65 23.55
C ARG A 29 -2.15 -30.42 23.88
N TRP A 30 -1.22 -31.09 23.16
CA TRP A 30 0.22 -30.91 23.37
C TRP A 30 0.71 -29.48 23.09
N ILE A 31 -0.01 -28.70 22.26
CA ILE A 31 0.34 -27.31 21.95
C ILE A 31 0.30 -26.44 23.21
N ASN A 32 -0.68 -26.68 24.11
CA ASN A 32 -0.75 -26.00 25.42
C ASN A 32 0.52 -26.19 26.25
N TRP A 33 1.18 -27.35 26.16
CA TRP A 33 2.40 -27.64 26.92
C TRP A 33 3.65 -26.87 26.43
N ILE A 34 3.68 -26.50 25.18
CA ILE A 34 4.77 -25.72 24.59
C ILE A 34 4.43 -24.22 24.47
N ASP A 35 3.26 -23.83 24.97
CA ASP A 35 2.80 -22.45 24.89
C ASP A 35 3.28 -21.62 26.11
N PRO A 36 4.22 -20.67 25.93
CA PRO A 36 4.68 -19.85 27.04
C PRO A 36 3.56 -18.93 27.57
N VAL A 37 2.58 -18.55 26.74
CA VAL A 37 1.47 -17.68 27.15
C VAL A 37 0.52 -18.42 28.09
N ALA A 38 0.32 -19.73 27.89
CA ALA A 38 -0.49 -20.57 28.78
C ALA A 38 0.08 -20.58 30.22
N TYR A 39 1.38 -20.77 30.38
CA TYR A 39 2.03 -20.75 31.69
C TYR A 39 1.95 -19.36 32.36
N GLY A 40 2.09 -18.30 31.58
CA GLY A 40 1.95 -16.93 32.08
C GLY A 40 0.53 -16.65 32.54
N PHE A 41 -0.45 -17.02 31.73
CA PHE A 41 -1.87 -16.81 32.03
C PHE A 41 -2.31 -17.63 33.25
N GLU A 42 -1.95 -18.93 33.35
CA GLU A 42 -2.21 -19.78 34.50
C GLU A 42 -1.61 -19.13 35.77
N ALA A 43 -0.36 -18.66 35.76
CA ALA A 43 0.29 -18.04 36.90
C ALA A 43 -0.41 -16.76 37.38
N LEU A 44 -0.89 -15.93 36.44
CA LEU A 44 -1.65 -14.71 36.71
C LEU A 44 -3.03 -15.02 37.31
N MET A 45 -3.77 -15.95 36.74
CA MET A 45 -5.09 -16.38 37.22
C MET A 45 -4.98 -16.95 38.64
N ILE A 46 -4.02 -17.82 38.92
CA ILE A 46 -3.77 -18.37 40.27
C ILE A 46 -3.49 -17.25 41.24
N ASN A 47 -2.68 -16.26 40.85
CA ASN A 47 -2.35 -15.12 41.71
C ASN A 47 -3.57 -14.29 42.11
N GLU A 48 -4.52 -14.11 41.19
CA GLU A 48 -5.71 -13.29 41.41
C GLU A 48 -6.82 -14.02 42.16
N PHE A 49 -7.01 -15.31 41.92
CA PHE A 49 -8.15 -16.06 42.44
C PHE A 49 -7.85 -16.82 43.75
N HIS A 50 -6.58 -17.11 44.05
CA HIS A 50 -6.19 -17.88 45.22
C HIS A 50 -6.61 -17.22 46.56
N ASN A 51 -7.28 -17.99 47.42
CA ASN A 51 -7.80 -17.55 48.72
C ASN A 51 -8.78 -16.37 48.64
N ARG A 52 -9.46 -16.18 47.51
CA ARG A 52 -10.56 -15.22 47.38
C ARG A 52 -11.90 -15.91 47.34
N GLU A 53 -12.87 -15.30 47.98
CA GLU A 53 -14.28 -15.68 47.94
C GLU A 53 -15.08 -14.66 47.14
N PHE A 54 -15.86 -15.14 46.18
CA PHE A 54 -16.68 -14.33 45.28
C PHE A 54 -18.16 -14.50 45.66
N LYS A 55 -18.91 -13.39 45.74
CA LYS A 55 -20.33 -13.41 45.94
C LYS A 55 -21.02 -13.95 44.67
N CYS A 56 -21.98 -14.84 44.87
CA CYS A 56 -22.81 -15.33 43.76
C CYS A 56 -23.60 -14.18 43.11
N SER A 57 -23.54 -14.08 41.82
CA SER A 57 -24.27 -13.08 41.04
C SER A 57 -25.67 -13.55 40.67
N GLN A 58 -25.87 -14.85 40.51
CA GLN A 58 -27.15 -15.43 40.11
C GLN A 58 -27.38 -16.78 40.80
N PHE A 59 -28.42 -16.85 41.58
CA PHE A 59 -28.89 -18.10 42.21
C PHE A 59 -29.94 -18.78 41.34
N ILE A 60 -29.97 -20.10 41.40
CA ILE A 60 -30.98 -20.95 40.77
C ILE A 60 -31.61 -21.84 41.81
N PRO A 61 -32.96 -21.75 42.03
CA PRO A 61 -33.87 -20.73 41.51
C PRO A 61 -33.56 -19.33 42.07
N SER A 62 -33.81 -18.28 41.27
CA SER A 62 -33.56 -16.88 41.68
C SER A 62 -34.62 -16.36 42.62
N PRO A 63 -34.28 -15.71 43.75
CA PRO A 63 -35.23 -15.10 44.68
C PRO A 63 -36.02 -13.91 44.05
N LEU A 64 -35.66 -13.47 42.85
CA LEU A 64 -36.35 -12.42 42.10
C LEU A 64 -37.60 -12.95 41.34
N VAL A 65 -37.75 -14.27 41.24
CA VAL A 65 -38.87 -14.89 40.55
C VAL A 65 -40.01 -15.09 41.59
N PRO A 66 -41.25 -14.72 41.25
CA PRO A 66 -42.40 -14.92 42.14
C PRO A 66 -42.55 -16.38 42.58
N GLY A 67 -42.66 -16.61 43.89
CA GLY A 67 -42.74 -17.93 44.50
C GLY A 67 -41.42 -18.45 45.10
N TYR A 68 -40.29 -17.77 44.86
CA TYR A 68 -38.95 -18.15 45.36
C TYR A 68 -38.32 -17.08 46.27
N GLU A 69 -39.11 -16.13 46.74
CA GLU A 69 -38.67 -14.96 47.54
C GLU A 69 -38.05 -15.34 48.90
N ASN A 70 -38.47 -16.48 49.49
CA ASN A 70 -38.05 -16.94 50.80
C ASN A 70 -37.45 -18.35 50.81
N VAL A 71 -36.82 -18.75 49.70
CA VAL A 71 -36.17 -20.05 49.58
C VAL A 71 -34.94 -20.09 50.49
N THR A 72 -34.82 -21.17 51.32
CA THR A 72 -33.62 -21.36 52.11
C THR A 72 -32.40 -21.68 51.25
N SER A 73 -31.20 -21.31 51.71
CA SER A 73 -29.95 -21.51 51.00
C SER A 73 -29.70 -22.96 50.52
N ASP A 74 -30.25 -23.93 51.29
CA ASP A 74 -30.05 -25.37 51.03
C ASP A 74 -30.76 -25.87 49.76
N HIS A 75 -31.77 -25.12 49.29
CA HIS A 75 -32.55 -25.42 48.07
C HIS A 75 -32.17 -24.53 46.89
N GLN A 76 -31.09 -23.77 47.00
CA GLN A 76 -30.52 -22.93 45.93
C GLN A 76 -29.09 -23.30 45.64
N ALA A 77 -28.66 -23.15 44.38
CA ALA A 77 -27.27 -23.22 44.00
C ALA A 77 -26.84 -22.00 43.18
N CYS A 78 -25.58 -21.63 43.27
CA CYS A 78 -25.03 -20.58 42.42
C CYS A 78 -24.80 -21.12 41.01
N SER A 79 -25.13 -20.32 39.99
CA SER A 79 -24.94 -20.70 38.59
C SER A 79 -23.46 -20.77 38.16
N ALA A 80 -22.51 -20.37 39.01
CA ALA A 80 -21.10 -20.42 38.74
C ALA A 80 -20.52 -21.84 38.92
N VAL A 81 -19.62 -22.25 38.03
CA VAL A 81 -18.91 -23.53 38.11
C VAL A 81 -18.07 -23.60 39.40
N GLY A 82 -18.08 -24.76 40.07
CA GLY A 82 -17.39 -24.93 41.36
C GLY A 82 -18.16 -24.41 42.57
N SER A 83 -19.44 -24.01 42.40
CA SER A 83 -20.33 -23.67 43.53
C SER A 83 -20.73 -24.91 44.31
N ILE A 84 -21.00 -24.74 45.60
CA ILE A 84 -21.52 -25.74 46.47
C ILE A 84 -22.94 -25.34 46.82
N SER A 85 -23.89 -26.28 46.69
CA SER A 85 -25.29 -26.03 47.08
C SER A 85 -25.34 -25.54 48.53
N GLY A 86 -26.16 -24.52 48.81
CA GLY A 86 -26.29 -23.95 50.13
C GLY A 86 -25.27 -22.85 50.52
N GLN A 87 -24.29 -22.58 49.67
CA GLN A 87 -23.29 -21.53 49.97
C GLN A 87 -23.49 -20.29 49.13
N PRO A 88 -23.54 -19.07 49.69
CA PRO A 88 -23.67 -17.81 48.96
C PRO A 88 -22.36 -17.30 48.33
N LEU A 89 -21.25 -17.92 48.69
CA LEU A 89 -19.89 -17.57 48.27
C LEU A 89 -19.30 -18.72 47.45
N VAL A 90 -18.59 -18.39 46.39
CA VAL A 90 -17.86 -19.33 45.54
C VAL A 90 -16.36 -19.12 45.78
N SER A 91 -15.65 -20.18 46.15
CA SER A 91 -14.20 -20.13 46.31
C SER A 91 -13.53 -19.93 44.94
N GLY A 92 -12.62 -18.95 44.81
CA GLY A 92 -11.83 -18.74 43.64
C GLY A 92 -10.95 -19.94 43.26
N ASP A 93 -10.40 -20.66 44.25
CA ASP A 93 -9.66 -21.90 43.97
C ASP A 93 -10.55 -23.00 43.42
N ALA A 94 -11.77 -23.18 43.95
CA ALA A 94 -12.74 -24.16 43.42
C ALA A 94 -13.11 -23.83 41.97
N TYR A 95 -13.35 -22.55 41.65
CA TYR A 95 -13.64 -22.10 40.29
C TYR A 95 -12.53 -22.41 39.30
N ILE A 96 -11.25 -21.94 39.57
CA ILE A 96 -10.14 -22.13 38.64
C ILE A 96 -9.71 -23.60 38.53
N ASN A 97 -9.84 -24.40 39.63
CA ASN A 97 -9.52 -25.82 39.59
C ASN A 97 -10.51 -26.63 38.74
N THR A 98 -11.82 -26.33 38.89
CA THR A 98 -12.84 -27.08 38.18
C THR A 98 -12.93 -26.68 36.71
N GLN A 99 -12.93 -25.38 36.42
CA GLN A 99 -13.12 -24.85 35.07
C GLN A 99 -11.86 -24.98 34.18
N PHE A 100 -10.66 -24.70 34.75
CA PHE A 100 -9.43 -24.54 33.96
C PHE A 100 -8.33 -25.54 34.33
N LYS A 101 -8.48 -26.31 35.43
CA LYS A 101 -7.44 -27.21 35.99
C LYS A 101 -6.19 -26.46 36.45
N TYR A 102 -6.32 -25.22 36.92
CA TYR A 102 -5.22 -24.44 37.45
C TYR A 102 -5.09 -24.66 38.95
N PHE A 103 -3.88 -24.99 39.42
CA PHE A 103 -3.58 -25.33 40.80
C PHE A 103 -2.53 -24.37 41.39
N HIS A 104 -2.72 -23.94 42.63
CA HIS A 104 -1.79 -23.02 43.29
C HIS A 104 -0.32 -23.51 43.32
N SER A 105 -0.09 -24.80 43.42
CA SER A 105 1.26 -25.42 43.39
C SER A 105 2.02 -25.12 42.06
N HIS A 106 1.31 -24.78 40.99
CA HIS A 106 1.92 -24.53 39.70
C HIS A 106 2.50 -23.11 39.53
N LYS A 107 2.15 -22.15 40.40
CA LYS A 107 2.52 -20.74 40.27
C LYS A 107 4.02 -20.51 40.00
N TRP A 108 4.88 -20.97 40.90
CA TRP A 108 6.31 -20.78 40.80
C TRP A 108 6.99 -21.68 39.77
N ARG A 109 6.45 -22.88 39.58
CA ARG A 109 6.85 -23.77 38.47
C ARG A 109 6.71 -23.05 37.12
N ASN A 110 5.57 -22.40 36.86
CA ASN A 110 5.28 -21.72 35.62
C ASN A 110 6.23 -20.52 35.41
N VAL A 111 6.56 -19.77 36.43
CA VAL A 111 7.57 -18.70 36.33
C VAL A 111 8.95 -19.27 35.94
N GLY A 112 9.36 -20.41 36.50
CA GLY A 112 10.61 -21.08 36.12
C GLY A 112 10.59 -21.52 34.63
N ILE A 113 9.47 -22.07 34.16
CA ILE A 113 9.29 -22.47 32.74
C ILE A 113 9.40 -21.26 31.83
N LEU A 114 8.78 -20.13 32.19
CA LEU A 114 8.87 -18.88 31.41
C LEU A 114 10.31 -18.37 31.27
N ILE A 115 11.09 -18.42 32.35
CA ILE A 115 12.52 -18.08 32.32
C ILE A 115 13.26 -19.02 31.35
N GLY A 116 12.93 -20.31 31.40
CA GLY A 116 13.49 -21.32 30.47
C GLY A 116 13.18 -20.97 29.00
N PHE A 117 11.95 -20.55 28.67
CA PHE A 117 11.59 -20.09 27.32
C PHE A 117 12.37 -18.84 26.88
N VAL A 118 12.56 -17.88 27.78
CA VAL A 118 13.37 -16.67 27.48
C VAL A 118 14.80 -17.08 27.10
N ILE A 119 15.44 -17.95 27.88
CA ILE A 119 16.79 -18.43 27.58
C ILE A 119 16.81 -19.19 26.27
N PHE A 120 15.85 -20.09 26.05
CA PHE A 120 15.74 -20.87 24.81
C PHE A 120 15.62 -19.98 23.57
N PHE A 121 14.72 -19.00 23.59
CA PHE A 121 14.55 -18.11 22.44
C PHE A 121 15.78 -17.21 22.20
N HIS A 122 16.49 -16.80 23.24
CA HIS A 122 17.76 -16.09 23.09
C HIS A 122 18.83 -16.95 22.41
N LEU A 123 18.95 -18.21 22.82
CA LEU A 123 19.87 -19.15 22.16
C LEU A 123 19.51 -19.37 20.69
N VAL A 124 18.23 -19.59 20.38
CA VAL A 124 17.75 -19.73 19.00
C VAL A 124 18.02 -18.46 18.18
N TYR A 125 17.83 -17.28 18.78
CA TYR A 125 18.15 -16.01 18.13
C TYR A 125 19.65 -15.89 17.79
N ILE A 126 20.53 -16.20 18.75
CA ILE A 126 21.99 -16.16 18.53
C ILE A 126 22.38 -17.15 17.42
N MET A 127 21.85 -18.38 17.46
CA MET A 127 22.09 -19.38 16.42
C MET A 127 21.59 -18.92 15.04
N ALA A 128 20.41 -18.33 14.99
CA ALA A 128 19.85 -17.83 13.75
C ALA A 128 20.71 -16.69 13.15
N MET A 129 21.24 -15.80 13.98
CA MET A 129 22.15 -14.72 13.53
C MET A 129 23.47 -15.28 12.96
N GLU A 130 23.99 -16.38 13.49
CA GLU A 130 25.22 -17.00 13.01
C GLU A 130 25.02 -17.75 11.67
N TYR A 131 23.91 -18.50 11.56
CA TYR A 131 23.72 -19.40 10.41
C TYR A 131 22.91 -18.80 9.26
N ILE A 132 22.08 -17.78 9.49
CA ILE A 132 21.27 -17.17 8.44
C ILE A 132 22.04 -16.04 7.78
N SER A 133 22.65 -16.31 6.62
CA SER A 133 23.30 -15.30 5.81
C SER A 133 22.30 -14.37 5.11
N ALA A 134 22.69 -13.11 4.90
CA ALA A 134 21.93 -12.18 4.09
C ALA A 134 21.73 -12.72 2.65
N LYS A 135 20.57 -12.44 2.06
CA LYS A 135 20.31 -12.81 0.67
C LYS A 135 21.37 -12.19 -0.23
N LYS A 136 22.11 -13.04 -0.97
CA LYS A 136 23.01 -12.58 -2.02
C LYS A 136 22.18 -12.02 -3.17
N SER A 137 22.61 -10.89 -3.75
CA SER A 137 22.04 -10.36 -4.99
C SER A 137 22.17 -11.43 -6.09
N LYS A 138 21.13 -11.62 -6.89
CA LYS A 138 21.16 -12.55 -8.03
C LYS A 138 21.92 -12.01 -9.23
N GLY A 139 22.32 -10.74 -9.18
CA GLY A 139 22.95 -10.04 -10.29
C GLY A 139 21.97 -9.52 -11.33
N GLU A 140 22.46 -8.74 -12.28
CA GLU A 140 21.68 -8.15 -13.38
C GLU A 140 21.44 -9.18 -14.50
N ILE A 141 20.54 -10.12 -14.24
CA ILE A 141 20.18 -11.20 -15.17
C ILE A 141 18.79 -10.87 -15.74
N LEU A 142 18.66 -10.88 -17.07
CA LEU A 142 17.39 -10.68 -17.76
C LEU A 142 16.42 -11.81 -17.44
N VAL A 143 15.23 -11.47 -16.97
CA VAL A 143 14.14 -12.40 -16.63
C VAL A 143 13.04 -12.24 -17.64
N PHE A 144 12.66 -13.35 -18.30
CA PHE A 144 11.57 -13.36 -19.29
C PHE A 144 10.35 -14.10 -18.76
N LYS A 145 9.18 -13.76 -19.28
CA LYS A 145 7.95 -14.53 -19.06
C LYS A 145 8.08 -15.91 -19.73
N ARG A 146 7.46 -16.93 -19.16
CA ARG A 146 7.41 -18.26 -19.78
C ARG A 146 6.83 -18.18 -21.20
N GLY A 147 7.56 -18.71 -22.18
CA GLY A 147 7.17 -18.70 -23.61
C GLY A 147 7.61 -17.45 -24.40
N TYR A 148 8.27 -16.47 -23.76
CA TYR A 148 8.75 -15.23 -24.42
C TYR A 148 10.27 -15.12 -24.46
N ILE A 149 11.00 -16.23 -24.32
CA ILE A 149 12.46 -16.22 -24.43
C ILE A 149 12.82 -16.05 -25.91
N PRO A 150 13.60 -15.02 -26.29
CA PRO A 150 14.06 -14.84 -27.67
C PRO A 150 14.81 -16.08 -28.16
N SER A 151 14.57 -16.49 -29.39
CA SER A 151 15.22 -17.65 -30.00
C SER A 151 16.76 -17.54 -30.04
N ALA A 152 17.30 -16.34 -30.05
CA ALA A 152 18.72 -16.07 -29.95
C ALA A 152 19.34 -16.49 -28.61
N ILE A 153 18.58 -16.50 -27.51
CA ILE A 153 19.03 -16.88 -26.16
C ILE A 153 18.73 -18.36 -25.87
N SER A 154 17.76 -18.97 -26.60
CA SER A 154 17.33 -20.37 -26.43
C SER A 154 18.30 -21.40 -27.02
N GLY A 155 19.35 -21.00 -27.72
CA GLY A 155 20.32 -21.86 -28.38
C GLY A 155 21.57 -22.09 -27.55
N LYS A 156 21.61 -23.21 -26.77
CA LYS A 156 22.76 -23.84 -26.11
C LYS A 156 23.46 -23.09 -24.99
N GLN A 157 23.29 -23.62 -23.79
CA GLN A 157 24.23 -23.52 -22.70
C GLN A 157 25.62 -24.02 -23.14
N ASP A 158 26.57 -23.10 -23.29
CA ASP A 158 27.96 -23.35 -22.98
C ASP A 158 28.43 -22.15 -22.16
N VAL A 159 28.92 -22.48 -20.97
CA VAL A 159 29.37 -21.55 -19.95
C VAL A 159 30.70 -20.95 -20.43
N GLU A 160 30.63 -19.80 -21.06
CA GLU A 160 31.77 -18.89 -21.19
C GLU A 160 31.27 -17.48 -20.96
N ALA A 161 32.04 -16.73 -20.16
CA ALA A 161 31.80 -15.34 -19.81
C ALA A 161 31.50 -14.49 -21.07
N PRO A 162 30.55 -13.54 -21.01
CA PRO A 162 30.22 -12.73 -22.18
C PRO A 162 31.43 -11.88 -22.57
N THR A 163 32.15 -12.33 -23.57
CA THR A 163 33.06 -11.48 -24.34
C THR A 163 32.21 -10.38 -24.96
N VAL A 164 32.43 -9.16 -24.50
CA VAL A 164 31.90 -7.94 -25.11
C VAL A 164 32.24 -7.96 -26.59
N ARG A 165 31.27 -8.24 -27.45
CA ARG A 165 31.45 -8.03 -28.89
C ARG A 165 31.53 -6.53 -29.11
N PRO A 166 32.58 -6.02 -29.78
CA PRO A 166 32.61 -4.63 -30.23
C PRO A 166 31.38 -4.43 -31.12
N ILE A 167 30.55 -3.48 -30.77
CA ILE A 167 29.45 -3.03 -31.63
C ILE A 167 30.07 -2.51 -32.91
N ALA A 168 29.94 -3.27 -34.00
CA ALA A 168 30.23 -2.75 -35.32
C ALA A 168 29.29 -1.55 -35.54
N VAL A 169 29.86 -0.36 -35.58
CA VAL A 169 29.17 0.85 -35.97
C VAL A 169 28.80 0.65 -37.44
N THR A 170 27.60 0.16 -37.69
CA THR A 170 26.97 0.22 -39.01
C THR A 170 26.60 1.68 -39.24
N GLU A 171 27.53 2.45 -39.81
CA GLU A 171 27.18 3.67 -40.51
C GLU A 171 26.18 3.31 -41.61
N ASN A 172 25.06 4.01 -41.65
CA ASN A 172 23.94 3.89 -42.57
C ASN A 172 22.76 2.96 -42.18
N ALA A 173 22.16 3.22 -41.03
CA ALA A 173 20.72 3.04 -40.92
C ALA A 173 20.06 4.38 -41.30
N SER A 174 19.56 4.51 -42.53
CA SER A 174 18.66 5.59 -42.89
C SER A 174 17.44 5.48 -41.97
N TYR A 175 17.38 6.33 -40.95
CA TYR A 175 16.19 6.47 -40.12
C TYR A 175 15.06 6.86 -41.03
N SER A 176 13.99 6.09 -41.08
CA SER A 176 12.79 6.42 -41.85
C SER A 176 12.29 7.77 -41.36
N GLU A 177 12.39 8.79 -42.18
CA GLU A 177 11.79 10.11 -41.95
C GLU A 177 10.30 9.87 -41.66
N GLY A 178 9.84 10.13 -40.38
CA GLY A 178 8.45 9.99 -40.00
C GLY A 178 8.19 9.26 -38.68
N VAL A 179 9.14 8.55 -38.10
CA VAL A 179 8.95 7.81 -36.82
C VAL A 179 8.82 8.79 -35.64
N ILE A 180 9.64 9.84 -35.62
CA ILE A 180 9.63 10.85 -34.55
C ILE A 180 8.76 12.03 -35.00
N GLN A 181 7.81 12.46 -34.18
CA GLN A 181 7.11 13.70 -34.45
C GLN A 181 8.04 14.87 -34.21
N ALA A 182 8.49 15.55 -35.28
CA ALA A 182 9.29 16.73 -35.15
C ALA A 182 8.52 17.81 -34.36
N SER A 183 9.21 18.44 -33.42
CA SER A 183 8.67 19.61 -32.72
C SER A 183 8.51 20.77 -33.72
N THR A 184 7.38 21.42 -33.70
CA THR A 184 7.10 22.57 -34.57
C THR A 184 7.03 23.89 -33.81
N SER A 185 6.97 23.82 -32.49
CA SER A 185 6.76 24.94 -31.57
C SER A 185 8.05 25.30 -30.85
N VAL A 186 8.23 26.60 -30.61
CA VAL A 186 9.35 27.13 -29.81
C VAL A 186 8.87 27.39 -28.37
N PHE A 187 9.58 26.80 -27.42
CA PHE A 187 9.34 27.08 -26.01
C PHE A 187 10.37 28.10 -25.54
N HIS A 188 9.92 29.22 -24.96
CA HIS A 188 10.78 30.28 -24.46
C HIS A 188 10.30 30.82 -23.13
N TRP A 189 11.22 31.33 -22.34
CA TRP A 189 10.95 31.89 -21.02
C TRP A 189 11.79 33.16 -20.80
N GLY A 190 11.19 34.13 -20.07
CA GLY A 190 11.84 35.39 -19.75
C GLY A 190 11.59 35.79 -18.30
N ASN A 191 12.65 36.31 -17.66
CA ASN A 191 12.63 36.79 -16.28
C ASN A 191 12.11 35.78 -15.26
N VAL A 192 12.45 34.48 -15.41
CA VAL A 192 11.98 33.43 -14.50
C VAL A 192 12.68 33.56 -13.16
N CYS A 193 11.90 33.84 -12.11
CA CYS A 193 12.34 33.79 -10.72
C CYS A 193 11.54 32.77 -9.94
N TYR A 194 12.20 32.12 -8.98
CA TYR A 194 11.56 31.14 -8.11
C TYR A 194 11.90 31.39 -6.66
N ASP A 195 10.88 31.70 -5.87
CA ASP A 195 10.97 32.03 -4.46
C ASP A 195 10.29 30.95 -3.62
N VAL A 196 11.02 30.40 -2.63
CA VAL A 196 10.50 29.38 -1.70
C VAL A 196 10.64 29.86 -0.25
N LYS A 197 9.77 29.41 0.62
CA LYS A 197 9.90 29.62 2.06
C LYS A 197 10.56 28.41 2.70
N ILE A 198 11.78 28.56 3.19
CA ILE A 198 12.52 27.53 3.92
C ILE A 198 12.57 27.93 5.40
N LYS A 199 12.01 27.10 6.29
CA LYS A 199 11.90 27.40 7.73
C LYS A 199 11.27 28.77 8.07
N GLY A 200 10.36 29.26 7.20
CA GLY A 200 9.67 30.53 7.37
C GLY A 200 10.33 31.71 6.65
N GLU A 201 11.60 31.62 6.26
CA GLU A 201 12.31 32.68 5.53
C GLU A 201 12.17 32.53 4.01
N PRO A 202 11.91 33.63 3.29
CA PRO A 202 11.87 33.61 1.82
C PRO A 202 13.29 33.46 1.27
N ARG A 203 13.50 32.48 0.39
CA ARG A 203 14.77 32.25 -0.30
C ARG A 203 14.54 32.18 -1.79
N ARG A 204 15.26 33.01 -2.54
CA ARG A 204 15.28 33.00 -3.99
C ARG A 204 16.25 31.90 -4.47
N ILE A 205 15.73 30.96 -5.28
CA ILE A 205 16.50 29.84 -5.85
C ILE A 205 16.89 30.14 -7.29
N LEU A 206 15.98 30.76 -8.07
CA LEU A 206 16.24 31.21 -9.44
C LEU A 206 16.05 32.70 -9.52
N ASP A 207 16.94 33.39 -10.24
CA ASP A 207 16.99 34.84 -10.30
C ASP A 207 17.14 35.33 -11.75
N HIS A 208 16.02 35.78 -12.36
CA HIS A 208 15.90 36.36 -13.69
C HIS A 208 16.56 35.53 -14.81
N VAL A 209 16.13 34.24 -14.92
CA VAL A 209 16.65 33.30 -15.92
C VAL A 209 15.87 33.49 -17.22
N ASP A 210 16.60 33.70 -18.32
CA ASP A 210 16.10 33.87 -19.67
C ASP A 210 16.58 32.73 -20.59
N GLY A 211 15.77 32.36 -21.62
CA GLY A 211 16.19 31.36 -22.59
C GLY A 211 15.06 30.81 -23.47
N TRP A 212 15.43 29.92 -24.39
CA TRP A 212 14.49 29.20 -25.27
C TRP A 212 15.07 27.86 -25.70
N VAL A 213 14.18 26.97 -26.17
CA VAL A 213 14.53 25.75 -26.90
C VAL A 213 13.80 25.74 -28.22
N LYS A 214 14.54 25.62 -29.32
CA LYS A 214 14.00 25.56 -30.68
C LYS A 214 13.92 24.10 -31.17
N PRO A 215 13.04 23.83 -32.15
CA PRO A 215 12.98 22.53 -32.82
C PRO A 215 14.34 22.07 -33.34
N GLY A 216 14.66 20.79 -33.13
CA GLY A 216 15.89 20.21 -33.62
C GLY A 216 17.16 20.67 -32.89
N THR A 217 17.06 21.22 -31.65
CA THR A 217 18.24 21.63 -30.87
C THR A 217 18.37 20.83 -29.59
N LEU A 218 19.61 20.46 -29.27
CA LEU A 218 19.99 19.81 -28.01
C LEU A 218 20.68 20.87 -27.10
N THR A 219 19.97 21.36 -26.09
CA THR A 219 20.45 22.42 -25.20
C THR A 219 20.92 21.82 -23.87
N ALA A 220 22.18 22.11 -23.49
CA ALA A 220 22.70 21.75 -22.18
C ALA A 220 22.32 22.78 -21.13
N LEU A 221 21.87 22.33 -19.94
CA LEU A 221 21.72 23.12 -18.75
C LEU A 221 22.78 22.71 -17.72
N MET A 222 23.79 23.56 -17.56
CA MET A 222 24.94 23.31 -16.68
C MET A 222 25.02 24.30 -15.53
N GLY A 223 25.82 23.99 -14.55
CA GLY A 223 26.09 24.85 -13.40
C GLY A 223 26.61 24.04 -12.22
N VAL A 224 27.13 24.74 -11.22
CA VAL A 224 27.63 24.13 -9.98
C VAL A 224 26.55 23.34 -9.24
N SER A 225 26.98 22.46 -8.34
CA SER A 225 26.04 21.77 -7.45
C SER A 225 25.25 22.81 -6.62
N GLY A 226 23.92 22.67 -6.60
CA GLY A 226 23.05 23.63 -5.93
C GLY A 226 22.79 24.96 -6.70
N ALA A 227 23.18 25.06 -7.98
CA ALA A 227 22.89 26.22 -8.82
C ALA A 227 21.39 26.33 -9.24
N GLY A 228 20.57 25.32 -8.93
CA GLY A 228 19.14 25.32 -9.26
C GLY A 228 18.79 24.69 -10.61
N LYS A 229 19.65 23.85 -11.21
CA LYS A 229 19.42 23.20 -12.53
C LYS A 229 18.12 22.41 -12.58
N THR A 230 18.00 21.38 -11.76
CA THR A 230 16.75 20.56 -11.66
C THR A 230 15.57 21.41 -11.27
N THR A 231 15.77 22.41 -10.39
CA THR A 231 14.68 23.34 -10.00
C THR A 231 14.20 24.17 -11.18
N LEU A 232 15.11 24.65 -12.03
CA LEU A 232 14.73 25.36 -13.26
C LEU A 232 13.97 24.44 -14.21
N LEU A 233 14.48 23.21 -14.40
CA LEU A 233 13.84 22.21 -15.25
C LEU A 233 12.41 21.93 -14.77
N ASP A 234 12.22 21.74 -13.46
CA ASP A 234 10.90 21.52 -12.84
C ASP A 234 9.96 22.73 -12.99
N CYS A 235 10.49 23.95 -12.82
CA CYS A 235 9.71 25.19 -13.05
C CYS A 235 9.25 25.31 -14.50
N LEU A 236 10.15 25.03 -15.45
CA LEU A 236 9.86 25.08 -16.88
C LEU A 236 8.87 23.97 -17.30
N ALA A 237 8.98 22.78 -16.70
CA ALA A 237 8.08 21.65 -16.94
C ALA A 237 6.75 21.73 -16.18
N ASP A 238 6.52 22.77 -15.36
CA ASP A 238 5.33 22.96 -14.52
C ASP A 238 5.12 21.81 -13.51
N ARG A 239 6.22 21.34 -12.91
CA ARG A 239 6.22 20.22 -11.95
C ARG A 239 6.39 20.63 -10.49
N THR A 240 6.64 21.91 -10.23
CA THR A 240 6.82 22.42 -8.87
C THR A 240 5.50 22.48 -8.11
N SER A 241 5.48 21.96 -6.88
CA SER A 241 4.31 21.95 -6.01
C SER A 241 4.32 23.03 -4.92
N MET A 242 5.49 23.65 -4.67
CA MET A 242 5.70 24.65 -3.59
C MET A 242 6.34 25.91 -4.17
N GLY A 243 6.31 26.99 -3.40
CA GLY A 243 6.94 28.27 -3.80
C GLY A 243 6.10 29.13 -4.72
N VAL A 244 6.70 30.21 -5.22
CA VAL A 244 6.10 31.17 -6.14
C VAL A 244 7.04 31.33 -7.33
N ILE A 245 6.53 31.04 -8.52
CA ILE A 245 7.24 31.25 -9.79
C ILE A 245 6.71 32.56 -10.37
N THR A 246 7.61 33.45 -10.77
CA THR A 246 7.33 34.67 -11.49
C THR A 246 8.11 34.69 -12.80
N GLY A 247 7.70 35.49 -13.75
CA GLY A 247 8.24 35.51 -15.09
C GLY A 247 7.26 34.94 -16.12
N GLU A 248 7.65 34.97 -17.37
CA GLU A 248 6.85 34.50 -18.49
C GLU A 248 7.41 33.19 -19.04
N MET A 249 6.51 32.24 -19.28
CA MET A 249 6.85 30.94 -19.92
C MET A 249 5.84 30.68 -21.02
N LEU A 250 6.30 30.74 -22.25
CA LEU A 250 5.45 30.83 -23.42
C LEU A 250 5.80 29.71 -24.44
N VAL A 251 4.74 29.20 -25.08
CA VAL A 251 4.84 28.32 -26.26
C VAL A 251 4.32 29.12 -27.45
N ASP A 252 5.14 29.39 -28.43
CA ASP A 252 4.80 30.19 -29.61
C ASP A 252 4.09 31.54 -29.23
N GLY A 253 4.61 32.23 -28.20
CA GLY A 253 4.07 33.48 -27.69
C GLY A 253 2.83 33.38 -26.83
N LYS A 254 2.31 32.16 -26.53
CA LYS A 254 1.13 31.93 -25.67
C LYS A 254 1.51 31.31 -24.36
N ALA A 255 0.82 31.70 -23.28
CA ALA A 255 1.02 31.07 -21.96
C ALA A 255 0.71 29.56 -21.99
N ARG A 256 1.41 28.79 -21.15
CA ARG A 256 1.21 27.35 -20.99
C ARG A 256 -0.25 27.06 -20.63
N ASP A 257 -0.85 26.08 -21.31
CA ASP A 257 -2.21 25.57 -21.07
C ASP A 257 -2.21 24.37 -20.09
N GLN A 258 -3.38 23.90 -19.69
CA GLN A 258 -3.53 22.73 -18.80
C GLN A 258 -3.02 21.43 -19.43
N SER A 259 -2.86 21.37 -20.73
CA SER A 259 -2.37 20.20 -21.46
C SER A 259 -0.84 20.21 -21.65
N PHE A 260 -0.14 21.29 -21.26
CA PHE A 260 1.31 21.44 -21.45
C PHE A 260 2.12 20.27 -20.91
N GLN A 261 1.85 19.84 -19.67
CA GLN A 261 2.55 18.71 -19.05
C GLN A 261 2.36 17.39 -19.80
N ARG A 262 1.23 17.20 -20.49
CA ARG A 262 0.97 16.04 -21.32
C ARG A 262 1.70 16.10 -22.67
N LYS A 263 1.84 17.30 -23.23
CA LYS A 263 2.50 17.57 -24.52
C LYS A 263 4.02 17.57 -24.42
N THR A 264 4.57 17.57 -23.23
CA THR A 264 6.01 17.51 -22.95
C THR A 264 6.39 16.15 -22.38
N GLY A 265 7.59 15.68 -22.73
CA GLY A 265 8.22 14.54 -22.07
C GLY A 265 9.14 15.03 -20.96
N TYR A 266 9.27 14.23 -19.88
CA TYR A 266 10.19 14.53 -18.79
C TYR A 266 10.88 13.26 -18.31
N VAL A 267 12.12 13.08 -18.69
CA VAL A 267 13.00 11.99 -18.28
C VAL A 267 13.59 12.35 -16.92
N GLN A 268 13.22 11.60 -15.89
CA GLN A 268 13.68 11.85 -14.52
C GLN A 268 15.09 11.32 -14.28
N GLN A 269 15.77 11.89 -13.28
CA GLN A 269 17.06 11.41 -12.81
C GLN A 269 16.98 9.95 -12.31
N GLN A 270 15.93 9.64 -11.52
CA GLN A 270 15.68 8.29 -11.01
C GLN A 270 14.83 7.47 -11.98
N ASP A 271 15.27 6.25 -12.28
CA ASP A 271 14.60 5.34 -13.22
C ASP A 271 13.54 4.50 -12.50
N LEU A 272 12.43 5.14 -12.13
CA LEU A 272 11.31 4.50 -11.45
C LEU A 272 10.39 3.78 -12.45
N HIS A 273 10.32 2.47 -12.33
CA HIS A 273 9.46 1.61 -13.14
C HIS A 273 8.72 0.59 -12.29
N LEU A 274 7.63 0.04 -12.84
CA LEU A 274 6.94 -1.08 -12.23
C LEU A 274 7.77 -2.36 -12.42
N GLU A 275 8.26 -2.91 -11.33
CA GLU A 275 9.20 -4.05 -11.31
C GLU A 275 8.67 -5.29 -12.05
N THR A 276 7.36 -5.52 -12.01
CA THR A 276 6.70 -6.71 -12.57
C THR A 276 6.26 -6.56 -14.03
N SER A 277 6.37 -5.36 -14.61
CA SER A 277 6.06 -5.11 -16.03
C SER A 277 7.24 -5.47 -16.91
N THR A 278 6.96 -5.81 -18.18
CA THR A 278 8.01 -5.88 -19.20
C THR A 278 8.32 -4.49 -19.76
N VAL A 279 9.44 -4.38 -20.48
CA VAL A 279 9.82 -3.15 -21.19
C VAL A 279 8.68 -2.75 -22.15
N ARG A 280 8.23 -3.66 -23.00
CA ARG A 280 7.11 -3.45 -23.94
C ARG A 280 5.84 -2.96 -23.25
N GLU A 281 5.41 -3.64 -22.18
CA GLU A 281 4.19 -3.26 -21.43
C GLU A 281 4.28 -1.86 -20.81
N SER A 282 5.48 -1.45 -20.38
CA SER A 282 5.70 -0.10 -19.85
C SER A 282 5.55 0.99 -20.91
N LEU A 283 6.03 0.72 -22.13
CA LEU A 283 5.88 1.60 -23.29
C LEU A 283 4.43 1.65 -23.79
N GLU A 284 3.78 0.49 -23.93
CA GLU A 284 2.37 0.37 -24.32
C GLU A 284 1.45 1.13 -23.37
N PHE A 285 1.70 1.02 -22.06
CA PHE A 285 0.92 1.73 -21.05
C PHE A 285 1.02 3.26 -21.22
N SER A 286 2.22 3.78 -21.48
CA SER A 286 2.42 5.20 -21.76
C SER A 286 1.73 5.64 -23.05
N ALA A 287 1.90 4.87 -24.13
CA ALA A 287 1.29 5.16 -25.43
C ALA A 287 -0.24 5.17 -25.36
N LEU A 288 -0.84 4.17 -24.72
CA LEU A 288 -2.30 4.04 -24.62
C LEU A 288 -2.96 5.18 -23.86
N LEU A 289 -2.31 5.66 -22.79
CA LEU A 289 -2.91 6.67 -21.91
C LEU A 289 -2.53 8.12 -22.27
N ARG A 290 -1.38 8.36 -22.90
CA ARG A 290 -0.88 9.72 -23.16
C ARG A 290 -1.04 10.19 -24.59
N GLN A 291 -1.06 9.26 -25.59
CA GLN A 291 -1.38 9.63 -26.95
C GLN A 291 -2.88 9.96 -27.09
N PRO A 292 -3.28 10.86 -28.03
CA PRO A 292 -4.67 11.26 -28.22
C PRO A 292 -5.64 10.09 -28.36
N ALA A 293 -6.84 10.21 -27.79
CA ALA A 293 -7.89 9.19 -27.91
C ALA A 293 -8.35 8.95 -29.37
N THR A 294 -8.15 9.95 -30.24
CA THR A 294 -8.46 9.86 -31.66
C THR A 294 -7.57 8.90 -32.43
N THR A 295 -6.36 8.60 -31.92
CA THR A 295 -5.42 7.66 -32.57
C THR A 295 -5.87 6.22 -32.31
N PRO A 296 -6.04 5.37 -33.33
CA PRO A 296 -6.41 3.97 -33.15
C PRO A 296 -5.40 3.20 -32.30
N LYS A 297 -5.91 2.25 -31.51
CA LYS A 297 -5.05 1.45 -30.62
C LYS A 297 -3.95 0.71 -31.37
N ALA A 298 -4.24 0.19 -32.58
CA ALA A 298 -3.26 -0.53 -33.38
C ALA A 298 -2.08 0.38 -33.79
N GLU A 299 -2.35 1.62 -34.15
CA GLU A 299 -1.32 2.61 -34.50
C GLU A 299 -0.46 2.97 -33.28
N LYS A 300 -1.08 3.13 -32.08
CA LYS A 300 -0.35 3.39 -30.84
C LYS A 300 0.63 2.24 -30.52
N LEU A 301 0.20 0.98 -30.71
CA LEU A 301 1.05 -0.19 -30.48
C LEU A 301 2.15 -0.33 -31.53
N ALA A 302 1.85 -0.08 -32.81
CA ALA A 302 2.85 -0.08 -33.88
C ALA A 302 3.95 0.97 -33.61
N TYR A 303 3.55 2.15 -33.14
CA TYR A 303 4.52 3.17 -32.74
C TYR A 303 5.42 2.74 -31.58
N VAL A 304 4.91 1.95 -30.63
CA VAL A 304 5.73 1.37 -29.57
C VAL A 304 6.82 0.45 -30.15
N ASP A 305 6.51 -0.36 -31.15
CA ASP A 305 7.52 -1.21 -31.80
C ASP A 305 8.60 -0.39 -32.51
N GLU A 306 8.23 0.76 -33.10
CA GLU A 306 9.17 1.70 -33.68
C GLU A 306 10.10 2.32 -32.62
N VAL A 307 9.53 2.73 -31.46
CA VAL A 307 10.32 3.25 -30.33
C VAL A 307 11.27 2.18 -29.78
N ILE A 308 10.85 0.93 -29.66
CA ILE A 308 11.72 -0.19 -29.24
C ILE A 308 12.91 -0.34 -30.19
N LYS A 309 12.68 -0.24 -31.52
CA LYS A 309 13.74 -0.31 -32.53
C LYS A 309 14.69 0.89 -32.44
N LEU A 310 14.12 2.10 -32.31
CA LEU A 310 14.88 3.35 -32.23
C LEU A 310 15.86 3.36 -31.05
N LEU A 311 15.42 2.80 -29.91
CA LEU A 311 16.19 2.76 -28.65
C LEU A 311 17.04 1.50 -28.52
N ASP A 312 17.10 0.65 -29.52
CA ASP A 312 17.86 -0.61 -29.53
C ASP A 312 17.52 -1.52 -28.35
N MET A 313 16.18 -1.71 -28.11
CA MET A 313 15.65 -2.50 -27.02
C MET A 313 15.03 -3.83 -27.47
N GLN A 314 15.23 -4.26 -28.73
CA GLN A 314 14.56 -5.45 -29.30
C GLN A 314 14.88 -6.72 -28.51
N ASP A 315 16.13 -6.90 -28.11
CA ASP A 315 16.63 -8.12 -27.46
C ASP A 315 16.02 -8.35 -26.07
N TYR A 316 15.60 -7.26 -25.40
CA TYR A 316 15.03 -7.31 -24.06
C TYR A 316 13.65 -6.66 -23.94
N ALA A 317 12.96 -6.44 -25.06
CA ALA A 317 11.64 -5.82 -25.09
C ALA A 317 10.63 -6.57 -24.19
N ASP A 318 10.67 -7.89 -24.16
CA ASP A 318 9.79 -8.74 -23.37
C ASP A 318 10.40 -9.18 -22.03
N ALA A 319 11.59 -8.67 -21.67
CA ALA A 319 12.18 -8.88 -20.37
C ALA A 319 11.42 -8.08 -19.29
N VAL A 320 11.38 -8.65 -18.10
CA VAL A 320 10.81 -8.00 -16.91
C VAL A 320 11.79 -6.95 -16.39
N VAL A 321 11.27 -5.78 -16.05
CA VAL A 321 12.12 -4.67 -15.59
C VAL A 321 12.90 -5.01 -14.32
N GLY A 322 12.26 -5.67 -13.34
CA GLY A 322 12.89 -6.06 -12.06
C GLY A 322 13.22 -4.88 -11.15
N VAL A 323 14.01 -5.15 -10.11
CA VAL A 323 14.54 -4.13 -9.17
C VAL A 323 15.97 -3.74 -9.54
N PRO A 324 16.49 -2.60 -9.11
CA PRO A 324 17.91 -2.26 -9.27
C PRO A 324 18.82 -3.37 -8.71
N GLY A 325 19.74 -3.87 -9.54
CA GLY A 325 20.61 -5.02 -9.21
C GLY A 325 20.01 -6.41 -9.49
N GLU A 326 18.76 -6.51 -9.94
CA GLU A 326 18.12 -7.73 -10.44
C GLU A 326 17.22 -7.39 -11.64
N GLY A 327 17.48 -7.95 -12.82
CA GLY A 327 16.75 -7.66 -14.06
C GLY A 327 17.51 -6.74 -15.00
N LEU A 328 16.88 -5.65 -15.47
CA LEU A 328 17.53 -4.69 -16.37
C LEU A 328 18.72 -3.99 -15.69
N ASN A 329 19.82 -3.83 -16.44
CA ASN A 329 20.95 -3.03 -15.99
C ASN A 329 20.62 -1.52 -16.01
N VAL A 330 21.53 -0.69 -15.50
CA VAL A 330 21.31 0.75 -15.35
C VAL A 330 21.11 1.44 -16.71
N GLU A 331 21.87 1.07 -17.73
CA GLU A 331 21.71 1.59 -19.11
C GLU A 331 20.33 1.24 -19.69
N GLN A 332 19.94 -0.02 -19.61
CA GLN A 332 18.65 -0.50 -20.13
C GLN A 332 17.48 0.19 -19.44
N ARG A 333 17.59 0.45 -18.13
CA ARG A 333 16.60 1.22 -17.35
C ARG A 333 16.51 2.66 -17.83
N LYS A 334 17.64 3.31 -18.08
CA LYS A 334 17.69 4.68 -18.61
C LYS A 334 17.08 4.77 -20.01
N ARG A 335 17.41 3.83 -20.90
CA ARG A 335 16.77 3.71 -22.23
C ARG A 335 15.26 3.51 -22.10
N LEU A 336 14.81 2.69 -21.14
CA LEU A 336 13.38 2.49 -20.88
C LEU A 336 12.71 3.79 -20.39
N THR A 337 13.37 4.55 -19.50
CA THR A 337 12.84 5.83 -19.00
C THR A 337 12.64 6.83 -20.13
N ILE A 338 13.63 6.96 -21.03
CA ILE A 338 13.54 7.77 -22.25
C ILE A 338 12.40 7.23 -23.16
N GLY A 339 12.35 5.91 -23.35
CA GLY A 339 11.36 5.25 -24.18
C GLY A 339 9.93 5.48 -23.74
N VAL A 340 9.66 5.43 -22.43
CA VAL A 340 8.32 5.68 -21.86
C VAL A 340 7.84 7.10 -22.15
N GLU A 341 8.74 8.08 -22.13
CA GLU A 341 8.42 9.46 -22.51
C GLU A 341 8.25 9.63 -24.03
N LEU A 342 9.08 8.98 -24.84
CA LEU A 342 8.92 8.98 -26.31
C LEU A 342 7.66 8.25 -26.77
N ALA A 343 7.29 7.15 -26.13
CA ALA A 343 6.06 6.42 -26.46
C ALA A 343 4.79 7.27 -26.29
N ALA A 344 4.83 8.31 -25.47
CA ALA A 344 3.77 9.31 -25.37
C ALA A 344 3.66 10.22 -26.59
N LYS A 345 4.63 10.20 -27.51
CA LYS A 345 4.75 11.05 -28.71
C LYS A 345 4.65 12.55 -28.37
N PRO A 346 5.57 13.10 -27.53
CA PRO A 346 5.46 14.48 -27.08
C PRO A 346 5.71 15.46 -28.24
N PRO A 347 4.74 16.35 -28.56
CA PRO A 347 4.88 17.23 -29.73
C PRO A 347 5.70 18.49 -29.47
N LEU A 348 5.95 18.86 -28.19
CA LEU A 348 6.58 20.14 -27.87
C LEU A 348 8.07 19.99 -27.54
N LEU A 349 8.41 19.30 -26.46
CA LEU A 349 9.73 19.34 -25.86
C LEU A 349 9.99 18.12 -25.00
N LEU A 350 11.25 17.66 -24.97
CA LEU A 350 11.73 16.63 -24.06
C LEU A 350 12.68 17.28 -23.02
N PHE A 351 12.27 17.29 -21.78
CA PHE A 351 13.12 17.62 -20.64
C PHE A 351 13.85 16.36 -20.20
N VAL A 352 15.16 16.46 -19.95
CA VAL A 352 15.99 15.33 -19.54
C VAL A 352 16.83 15.75 -18.33
N ASP A 353 16.60 15.11 -17.19
CA ASP A 353 17.30 15.44 -15.95
C ASP A 353 18.43 14.43 -15.68
N GLU A 354 19.67 14.90 -15.78
CA GLU A 354 20.93 14.16 -15.54
C GLU A 354 20.97 12.74 -16.15
N PRO A 355 20.82 12.57 -17.47
CA PRO A 355 20.73 11.24 -18.09
C PRO A 355 22.01 10.41 -17.98
N THR A 356 23.15 11.02 -17.69
CA THR A 356 24.47 10.37 -17.60
C THR A 356 24.92 10.12 -16.16
N SER A 357 24.11 10.52 -15.17
CA SER A 357 24.42 10.33 -13.75
C SER A 357 24.46 8.85 -13.37
N GLY A 358 25.55 8.41 -12.77
CA GLY A 358 25.74 7.01 -12.34
C GLY A 358 26.09 6.02 -13.45
N LEU A 359 26.34 6.51 -14.68
CA LEU A 359 26.75 5.70 -15.81
C LEU A 359 28.27 5.82 -16.04
N ASP A 360 28.86 4.77 -16.59
CA ASP A 360 30.21 4.81 -17.08
C ASP A 360 30.33 5.65 -18.37
N SER A 361 31.55 5.96 -18.81
CA SER A 361 31.82 6.86 -19.95
C SER A 361 31.25 6.32 -21.27
N GLN A 362 31.30 5.00 -21.48
CA GLN A 362 30.80 4.37 -22.71
C GLN A 362 29.28 4.44 -22.79
N THR A 363 28.63 4.09 -21.70
CA THR A 363 27.16 4.17 -21.59
C THR A 363 26.63 5.60 -21.67
N SER A 364 27.34 6.55 -21.02
CA SER A 364 27.02 7.99 -21.11
C SER A 364 27.12 8.50 -22.54
N TRP A 365 28.13 8.04 -23.29
CA TRP A 365 28.27 8.37 -24.70
C TRP A 365 27.11 7.83 -25.53
N ALA A 366 26.72 6.57 -25.32
CA ALA A 366 25.59 5.94 -26.03
C ALA A 366 24.25 6.66 -25.78
N ILE A 367 24.00 7.10 -24.54
CA ILE A 367 22.78 7.85 -24.20
C ILE A 367 22.79 9.24 -24.84
N LEU A 368 23.92 9.97 -24.83
CA LEU A 368 23.99 11.29 -25.48
C LEU A 368 23.95 11.20 -27.00
N ASP A 369 24.56 10.17 -27.60
CA ASP A 369 24.43 9.87 -29.02
C ASP A 369 22.97 9.65 -29.41
N LEU A 370 22.20 8.92 -28.60
CA LEU A 370 20.77 8.75 -28.77
C LEU A 370 20.03 10.11 -28.72
N LEU A 371 20.29 10.95 -27.68
CA LEU A 371 19.65 12.26 -27.56
C LEU A 371 19.98 13.18 -28.75
N GLU A 372 21.23 13.16 -29.23
CA GLU A 372 21.65 13.90 -30.41
C GLU A 372 20.90 13.43 -31.68
N LYS A 373 20.72 12.11 -31.87
CA LYS A 373 19.94 11.53 -32.95
C LYS A 373 18.48 11.96 -32.88
N LEU A 374 17.87 11.98 -31.68
CA LEU A 374 16.52 12.45 -31.46
C LEU A 374 16.37 13.94 -31.79
N SER A 375 17.35 14.76 -31.42
CA SER A 375 17.39 16.19 -31.77
C SER A 375 17.47 16.38 -33.28
N LYS A 376 18.38 15.68 -33.99
CA LYS A 376 18.53 15.75 -35.45
C LYS A 376 17.25 15.26 -36.17
N ALA A 377 16.49 14.37 -35.58
CA ALA A 377 15.16 13.96 -36.08
C ALA A 377 14.05 15.00 -35.80
N GLY A 378 14.39 16.16 -35.25
CA GLY A 378 13.47 17.30 -35.04
C GLY A 378 12.89 17.46 -33.64
N GLN A 379 13.29 16.66 -32.65
CA GLN A 379 12.89 16.87 -31.26
C GLN A 379 13.62 18.07 -30.63
N SER A 380 12.90 18.86 -29.85
CA SER A 380 13.49 19.89 -28.97
C SER A 380 13.89 19.26 -27.65
N ILE A 381 15.14 19.40 -27.20
CA ILE A 381 15.64 18.75 -25.98
C ILE A 381 16.33 19.78 -25.08
N LEU A 382 15.93 19.85 -23.81
CA LEU A 382 16.63 20.56 -22.74
C LEU A 382 17.15 19.55 -21.72
N CYS A 383 18.48 19.44 -21.62
CA CYS A 383 19.13 18.38 -20.86
C CYS A 383 20.00 18.97 -19.73
N THR A 384 19.75 18.62 -18.46
CA THR A 384 20.71 18.92 -17.41
C THR A 384 21.88 17.96 -17.51
N ILE A 385 23.09 18.48 -17.36
CA ILE A 385 24.30 17.64 -17.34
C ILE A 385 25.23 18.08 -16.21
N HIS A 386 25.92 17.13 -15.62
CA HIS A 386 26.87 17.39 -14.54
C HIS A 386 28.26 16.89 -14.94
N GLN A 387 29.25 17.83 -15.00
CA GLN A 387 30.65 17.57 -15.28
C GLN A 387 30.86 16.58 -16.45
N PRO A 388 30.42 16.90 -17.67
CA PRO A 388 30.63 16.05 -18.83
C PRO A 388 32.11 16.03 -19.23
N SER A 389 32.59 14.92 -19.83
CA SER A 389 33.86 14.91 -20.54
C SER A 389 33.83 15.83 -21.76
N ALA A 390 34.96 16.24 -22.26
CA ALA A 390 35.05 17.13 -23.43
C ALA A 390 34.36 16.56 -24.68
N MET A 391 34.43 15.24 -24.89
CA MET A 391 33.74 14.55 -26.00
C MET A 391 32.22 14.59 -25.86
N LEU A 392 31.72 14.47 -24.64
CA LEU A 392 30.27 14.50 -24.36
C LEU A 392 29.73 15.94 -24.47
N PHE A 393 30.48 16.91 -24.03
CA PHE A 393 30.10 18.32 -24.08
C PHE A 393 29.96 18.88 -25.52
N GLN A 394 30.80 18.43 -26.45
CA GLN A 394 30.76 18.85 -27.85
C GLN A 394 29.53 18.39 -28.64
N ARG A 395 28.70 17.50 -28.07
CA ARG A 395 27.44 17.03 -28.70
C ARG A 395 26.29 18.00 -28.55
N PHE A 396 26.42 18.97 -27.67
CA PHE A 396 25.35 19.97 -27.41
C PHE A 396 25.49 21.16 -28.34
N ASP A 397 24.34 21.64 -28.86
CA ASP A 397 24.27 22.81 -29.72
C ASP A 397 24.39 24.11 -28.90
N LYS A 398 23.66 24.16 -27.77
CA LYS A 398 23.54 25.35 -26.91
C LYS A 398 23.84 25.03 -25.47
N LEU A 399 24.26 26.06 -24.73
CA LEU A 399 24.52 26.00 -23.30
C LEU A 399 23.73 27.08 -22.57
N LEU A 400 23.01 26.70 -21.53
CA LEU A 400 22.53 27.57 -20.46
C LEU A 400 23.36 27.27 -19.21
N PHE A 401 24.17 28.22 -18.78
CA PHE A 401 25.10 28.06 -17.67
C PHE A 401 24.68 28.91 -16.46
N LEU A 402 24.48 28.23 -15.33
CA LEU A 402 24.02 28.85 -14.07
C LEU A 402 25.11 28.83 -13.01
N GLN A 403 25.28 29.93 -12.31
CA GLN A 403 26.05 30.00 -11.06
C GLN A 403 25.15 29.81 -9.82
N LYS A 404 25.78 29.73 -8.66
CA LYS A 404 25.07 29.60 -7.36
C LYS A 404 24.08 30.73 -7.15
N GLY A 405 22.85 30.38 -6.75
CA GLY A 405 21.75 31.34 -6.60
C GLY A 405 20.86 31.46 -7.85
N GLY A 406 20.98 30.55 -8.82
CA GLY A 406 20.13 30.50 -10.00
C GLY A 406 20.32 31.64 -10.99
N ARG A 407 21.51 32.21 -11.05
CA ARG A 407 21.85 33.33 -11.91
C ARG A 407 22.53 32.87 -13.18
N THR A 408 22.11 33.37 -14.32
CA THR A 408 22.71 33.06 -15.63
C THR A 408 24.08 33.69 -15.77
N VAL A 409 25.05 32.91 -16.27
CA VAL A 409 26.41 33.37 -16.62
C VAL A 409 26.61 33.36 -18.13
N TYR A 410 25.95 32.43 -18.83
CA TYR A 410 26.01 32.31 -20.28
C TYR A 410 24.77 31.63 -20.82
N PHE A 411 24.24 32.13 -21.93
CA PHE A 411 23.22 31.43 -22.75
C PHE A 411 23.49 31.68 -24.23
N GLY A 412 23.87 30.65 -24.96
CA GLY A 412 24.22 30.78 -26.40
C GLY A 412 24.71 29.49 -27.02
N ASP A 413 25.13 29.58 -28.30
CA ASP A 413 25.66 28.46 -29.04
C ASP A 413 27.09 28.12 -28.53
N ILE A 414 27.35 26.82 -28.35
CA ILE A 414 28.69 26.35 -27.92
C ILE A 414 29.70 26.55 -29.02
N GLY A 415 29.31 26.33 -30.26
CA GLY A 415 30.19 26.42 -31.45
C GLY A 415 31.08 25.19 -31.63
N ASN A 416 31.70 25.07 -32.81
CA ASN A 416 32.62 23.97 -33.10
C ASN A 416 33.82 24.02 -32.16
N ASN A 417 34.15 22.88 -31.54
CA ASN A 417 35.16 22.78 -30.49
C ASN A 417 35.03 23.79 -29.35
N SER A 418 33.81 24.17 -29.02
CA SER A 418 33.45 25.12 -27.95
C SER A 418 34.00 26.55 -28.17
N LYS A 419 34.28 26.92 -29.41
CA LYS A 419 34.97 28.17 -29.76
C LYS A 419 34.17 29.42 -29.31
N ASN A 420 32.87 29.45 -29.56
CA ASN A 420 32.03 30.60 -29.16
C ASN A 420 32.00 30.78 -27.62
N LEU A 421 32.00 29.69 -26.90
CA LEU A 421 32.01 29.70 -25.43
C LEU A 421 33.37 30.18 -24.88
N THR A 422 34.50 29.66 -25.39
CA THR A 422 35.83 30.04 -24.92
C THR A 422 36.11 31.51 -25.26
N GLU A 423 35.78 31.98 -26.47
CA GLU A 423 35.96 33.38 -26.87
C GLU A 423 35.11 34.34 -25.97
N TYR A 424 33.89 33.93 -25.53
CA TYR A 424 33.13 34.75 -24.61
C TYR A 424 33.81 34.93 -23.25
N PHE A 425 34.30 33.85 -22.64
CA PHE A 425 34.94 33.93 -21.34
C PHE A 425 36.32 34.62 -21.40
N GLU A 426 37.13 34.31 -22.43
CA GLU A 426 38.44 34.92 -22.60
C GLU A 426 38.35 36.41 -22.86
N ARG A 427 37.42 36.86 -23.68
CA ARG A 427 37.17 38.27 -23.93
C ARG A 427 36.77 39.04 -22.67
N ASN A 428 36.05 38.38 -21.73
CA ASN A 428 35.58 38.98 -20.49
C ASN A 428 36.53 38.77 -19.31
N GLY A 429 37.81 38.40 -19.56
CA GLY A 429 38.84 38.38 -18.55
C GLY A 429 39.10 36.99 -17.89
N ALA A 430 38.58 35.92 -18.45
CA ALA A 430 39.00 34.59 -18.01
C ALA A 430 40.39 34.25 -18.57
N PRO A 431 41.21 33.41 -17.89
CA PRO A 431 42.46 32.87 -18.46
C PRO A 431 42.18 32.09 -19.74
N ALA A 432 43.11 32.13 -20.69
CA ALA A 432 43.00 31.38 -21.95
C ALA A 432 42.81 29.88 -21.67
N CYS A 433 41.86 29.25 -22.40
CA CYS A 433 41.62 27.81 -22.26
C CYS A 433 42.83 27.01 -22.76
N PRO A 434 43.50 26.18 -21.92
CA PRO A 434 44.62 25.39 -22.34
C PRO A 434 44.24 24.42 -23.47
N THR A 435 45.14 24.25 -24.45
CA THR A 435 44.97 23.26 -25.53
C THR A 435 44.85 21.85 -24.95
N GLY A 436 43.69 21.18 -25.17
CA GLY A 436 43.42 19.85 -24.65
C GLY A 436 42.70 19.82 -23.30
N ALA A 437 42.45 20.96 -22.67
CA ALA A 437 41.63 21.03 -21.48
C ALA A 437 40.16 20.75 -21.82
N ASN A 438 39.42 20.28 -20.83
CA ASN A 438 37.97 20.09 -20.94
C ASN A 438 37.25 21.47 -20.80
N PRO A 439 36.63 22.02 -21.86
CA PRO A 439 36.00 23.33 -21.79
C PRO A 439 34.90 23.42 -20.71
N ALA A 440 34.23 22.32 -20.41
CA ALA A 440 33.19 22.24 -19.39
C ALA A 440 33.76 22.38 -17.96
N GLU A 441 34.94 21.87 -17.69
CA GLU A 441 35.64 22.03 -16.40
C GLU A 441 36.31 23.41 -16.31
N TRP A 442 36.99 23.82 -17.39
CA TRP A 442 37.64 25.12 -17.44
C TRP A 442 36.68 26.29 -17.20
N MET A 443 35.45 26.28 -17.75
CA MET A 443 34.50 27.34 -17.47
C MET A 443 34.06 27.37 -16.01
N LEU A 444 34.02 26.23 -15.30
CA LEU A 444 33.74 26.16 -13.87
C LEU A 444 34.91 26.75 -13.04
N GLU A 445 36.16 26.57 -13.49
CA GLU A 445 37.32 27.19 -12.89
C GLU A 445 37.30 28.71 -13.13
N ALA A 446 36.97 29.15 -14.35
CA ALA A 446 36.91 30.57 -14.76
C ALA A 446 35.93 31.37 -13.90
N ILE A 447 34.77 30.77 -13.53
CA ILE A 447 33.78 31.43 -12.64
C ILE A 447 34.09 31.29 -11.16
N GLY A 448 35.24 30.68 -10.79
CA GLY A 448 35.63 30.47 -9.40
C GLY A 448 34.79 29.40 -8.67
N ALA A 449 34.18 28.47 -9.39
CA ALA A 449 33.29 27.46 -8.85
C ALA A 449 33.94 26.07 -8.66
N ALA A 450 35.12 25.87 -9.22
CA ALA A 450 35.91 24.65 -9.00
C ALA A 450 36.63 24.70 -7.64
N PRO A 451 36.93 23.56 -7.01
CA PRO A 451 37.70 23.52 -5.77
C PRO A 451 39.09 24.18 -5.92
N GLY A 452 39.35 25.22 -5.10
CA GLY A 452 40.60 25.95 -5.13
C GLY A 452 40.67 27.08 -6.16
N SER A 453 39.66 27.32 -6.99
CA SER A 453 39.56 28.45 -7.89
C SER A 453 38.88 29.65 -7.20
N THR A 454 39.35 30.86 -7.51
CA THR A 454 38.75 32.13 -7.06
C THR A 454 38.66 33.07 -8.25
N THR A 455 37.59 33.88 -8.29
CA THR A 455 37.45 34.93 -9.32
C THR A 455 37.08 36.23 -8.62
N GLU A 456 37.59 37.34 -9.14
CA GLU A 456 37.24 38.69 -8.71
C GLU A 456 36.03 39.25 -9.49
N ASN A 457 35.68 38.63 -10.63
CA ASN A 457 34.60 39.07 -11.51
C ASN A 457 33.27 38.55 -11.06
N ASP A 458 32.23 39.43 -11.00
CA ASP A 458 30.83 38.99 -10.94
C ASP A 458 30.37 38.63 -12.35
N TRP A 459 30.48 37.33 -12.66
CA TRP A 459 30.12 36.76 -13.98
C TRP A 459 28.65 36.95 -14.36
N HIS A 460 27.78 37.13 -13.38
CA HIS A 460 26.38 37.45 -13.66
C HIS A 460 26.24 38.88 -14.16
N GLN A 461 26.95 39.82 -13.55
CA GLN A 461 26.97 41.20 -14.04
C GLN A 461 27.60 41.33 -15.40
N VAL A 462 28.77 40.65 -15.64
CA VAL A 462 29.39 40.53 -16.93
C VAL A 462 28.45 40.02 -18.01
N TRP A 463 27.65 38.98 -17.68
CA TRP A 463 26.62 38.47 -18.58
C TRP A 463 25.55 39.51 -18.90
N ARG A 464 25.04 40.23 -17.90
CA ARG A 464 23.99 41.24 -18.06
C ARG A 464 24.45 42.42 -18.94
N GLU A 465 25.73 42.76 -18.95
CA GLU A 465 26.33 43.85 -19.71
C GLU A 465 26.82 43.41 -21.08
N SER A 466 26.82 42.07 -21.37
CA SER A 466 27.36 41.50 -22.61
C SER A 466 26.46 41.76 -23.82
N PRO A 467 27.03 41.88 -25.02
CA PRO A 467 26.26 41.95 -26.27
C PRO A 467 25.47 40.68 -26.55
N GLU A 468 25.90 39.51 -26.04
CA GLU A 468 25.20 38.24 -26.15
C GLU A 468 23.86 38.31 -25.39
N PHE A 469 23.84 38.91 -24.21
CA PHE A 469 22.59 39.14 -23.47
C PHE A 469 21.61 40.03 -24.20
N GLN A 470 22.10 41.14 -24.84
CA GLN A 470 21.25 42.00 -25.66
C GLN A 470 20.63 41.20 -26.83
N GLY A 471 21.43 40.38 -27.52
CA GLY A 471 20.93 39.49 -28.57
C GLY A 471 19.88 38.47 -28.05
N VAL A 472 20.03 37.96 -26.82
CA VAL A 472 19.04 37.08 -26.17
C VAL A 472 17.72 37.84 -25.93
N GLN A 473 17.77 39.10 -25.45
CA GLN A 473 16.57 39.90 -25.22
C GLN A 473 15.85 40.25 -26.52
N GLU A 474 16.61 40.59 -27.59
CA GLU A 474 16.04 40.85 -28.90
C GLU A 474 15.31 39.61 -29.48
N GLU A 475 15.95 38.46 -29.41
CA GLU A 475 15.34 37.20 -29.87
C GLU A 475 14.12 36.79 -29.03
N LEU A 476 14.15 36.98 -27.72
CA LEU A 476 12.98 36.76 -26.87
C LEU A 476 11.80 37.66 -27.23
N ASN A 477 12.06 38.92 -27.49
CA ASN A 477 11.04 39.85 -27.95
C ASN A 477 10.47 39.43 -29.30
N ARG A 478 11.33 39.00 -30.23
CA ARG A 478 10.94 38.49 -31.53
C ARG A 478 10.06 37.24 -31.43
N LEU A 479 10.42 36.28 -30.53
CA LEU A 479 9.63 35.07 -30.28
C LEU A 479 8.29 35.37 -29.62
N LYS A 480 8.24 36.41 -28.78
CA LYS A 480 7.01 36.90 -28.12
C LYS A 480 6.00 37.46 -29.12
N ASP A 481 6.45 38.22 -30.11
CA ASP A 481 5.60 38.83 -31.12
C ASP A 481 4.94 37.84 -32.09
N GLY A 482 5.41 36.59 -32.12
CA GLY A 482 4.78 35.47 -32.84
C GLY A 482 4.61 35.65 -34.36
N SER A 483 5.20 36.70 -34.94
CA SER A 483 4.96 37.13 -36.35
C SER A 483 5.61 36.22 -37.41
N HIS A 484 6.50 35.33 -37.01
CA HIS A 484 7.28 34.48 -37.92
C HIS A 484 6.91 32.98 -37.90
N LEU A 485 5.98 32.56 -37.04
CA LEU A 485 5.56 31.19 -36.96
C LEU A 485 4.38 30.95 -37.90
N LYS A 486 4.59 30.09 -38.94
CA LYS A 486 3.48 29.59 -39.77
C LYS A 486 2.47 28.95 -38.84
N ARG A 487 1.33 29.60 -38.64
CA ARG A 487 0.19 29.06 -37.89
C ARG A 487 -0.25 27.76 -38.56
N THR A 488 0.23 26.65 -38.09
CA THR A 488 -0.44 25.37 -38.26
C THR A 488 -1.45 25.26 -37.13
N ASP A 489 -2.67 25.79 -37.36
CA ASP A 489 -3.84 25.62 -36.51
C ASP A 489 -4.32 24.15 -36.53
N THR A 490 -3.45 23.21 -36.18
CA THR A 490 -3.74 21.76 -36.16
C THR A 490 -4.06 21.26 -34.77
N HIS A 491 -4.49 22.12 -33.84
CA HIS A 491 -4.91 21.63 -32.55
C HIS A 491 -6.41 21.30 -32.57
N SER A 492 -6.72 20.03 -32.86
CA SER A 492 -8.05 19.51 -32.58
C SER A 492 -8.39 19.74 -31.11
N PRO A 493 -9.65 20.00 -30.74
CA PRO A 493 -10.08 20.24 -29.34
C PRO A 493 -9.62 19.14 -28.36
N ALA A 494 -9.34 17.95 -28.85
CA ALA A 494 -8.82 16.80 -28.07
C ALA A 494 -7.45 17.06 -27.42
N TRP A 495 -6.61 17.95 -27.97
CA TRP A 495 -5.31 18.30 -27.40
C TRP A 495 -5.39 19.30 -26.24
N LEU A 496 -6.53 19.92 -25.98
CA LEU A 496 -6.72 20.90 -24.90
C LEU A 496 -7.11 20.27 -23.57
N ASN A 497 -7.52 18.99 -23.59
CA ASN A 497 -7.91 18.28 -22.38
C ASN A 497 -6.72 17.96 -21.48
N GLU A 498 -6.93 18.00 -20.16
CA GLU A 498 -5.93 17.66 -19.15
C GLU A 498 -5.40 16.22 -19.34
N PHE A 499 -6.28 15.28 -19.64
CA PHE A 499 -5.95 13.86 -19.91
C PHE A 499 -6.28 13.50 -21.38
N ALA A 500 -5.49 12.60 -21.96
CA ALA A 500 -5.67 12.19 -23.34
C ALA A 500 -6.87 11.26 -23.55
N SER A 501 -7.12 10.35 -22.61
CA SER A 501 -8.18 9.34 -22.68
C SER A 501 -9.32 9.67 -21.71
N PRO A 502 -10.57 9.27 -22.01
CA PRO A 502 -11.69 9.43 -21.08
C PRO A 502 -11.50 8.59 -19.82
N MET A 503 -12.15 8.99 -18.73
CA MET A 503 -11.95 8.39 -17.40
C MET A 503 -12.21 6.88 -17.37
N TRP A 504 -13.18 6.39 -18.14
CA TRP A 504 -13.51 4.96 -18.21
C TRP A 504 -12.38 4.13 -18.84
N GLU A 505 -11.80 4.58 -19.94
CA GLU A 505 -10.66 3.91 -20.57
C GLU A 505 -9.44 3.91 -19.67
N GLN A 506 -9.16 5.04 -19.00
CA GLN A 506 -8.11 5.12 -18.00
C GLN A 506 -8.32 4.06 -16.91
N LEU A 507 -9.54 3.96 -16.37
CA LEU A 507 -9.87 3.00 -15.31
C LEU A 507 -9.63 1.56 -15.77
N LEU A 508 -10.05 1.21 -16.98
CA LEU A 508 -9.92 -0.14 -17.52
C LEU A 508 -8.44 -0.52 -17.72
N ILE A 509 -7.65 0.39 -18.33
CA ILE A 509 -6.22 0.14 -18.62
C ILE A 509 -5.42 0.05 -17.30
N VAL A 510 -5.66 0.97 -16.36
CA VAL A 510 -4.96 1.00 -15.07
C VAL A 510 -5.34 -0.22 -14.22
N THR A 511 -6.63 -0.57 -14.15
CA THR A 511 -7.11 -1.76 -13.42
C THR A 511 -6.49 -3.04 -13.98
N ARG A 512 -6.39 -3.17 -15.33
CA ARG A 512 -5.72 -4.31 -15.95
C ARG A 512 -4.24 -4.39 -15.57
N ARG A 513 -3.51 -3.28 -15.54
CA ARG A 513 -2.10 -3.23 -15.12
C ARG A 513 -1.94 -3.66 -13.67
N VAL A 514 -2.77 -3.13 -12.75
CA VAL A 514 -2.71 -3.49 -11.33
C VAL A 514 -3.08 -4.96 -11.11
N PHE A 515 -4.07 -5.48 -11.83
CA PHE A 515 -4.43 -6.90 -11.79
C PHE A 515 -3.28 -7.80 -12.26
N GLN A 516 -2.60 -7.44 -13.35
CA GLN A 516 -1.42 -8.15 -13.85
C GLN A 516 -0.26 -8.11 -12.83
N GLN A 517 -0.06 -6.98 -12.17
CA GLN A 517 0.94 -6.85 -11.12
C GLN A 517 0.63 -7.79 -9.94
N TYR A 518 -0.59 -7.81 -9.45
CA TYR A 518 -1.00 -8.71 -8.36
C TYR A 518 -0.76 -10.17 -8.74
N TRP A 519 -1.16 -10.56 -9.96
CA TRP A 519 -0.91 -11.90 -10.47
C TRP A 519 0.58 -12.27 -10.54
N ARG A 520 1.44 -11.31 -10.87
CA ARG A 520 2.89 -11.49 -10.98
C ARG A 520 3.65 -11.27 -9.69
N THR A 521 2.96 -10.95 -8.60
CA THR A 521 3.55 -10.77 -7.27
C THR A 521 3.09 -11.90 -6.35
N PRO A 522 3.65 -13.12 -6.51
CA PRO A 522 3.22 -14.28 -5.71
C PRO A 522 3.42 -14.06 -4.20
N SER A 523 4.42 -13.28 -3.81
CA SER A 523 4.67 -12.91 -2.42
C SER A 523 3.49 -12.17 -1.76
N TYR A 524 2.62 -11.53 -2.53
CA TYR A 524 1.40 -10.88 -2.03
C TYR A 524 0.18 -11.80 -2.13
N ILE A 525 -0.26 -12.14 -3.35
CA ILE A 525 -1.52 -12.87 -3.56
C ILE A 525 -1.50 -14.27 -2.97
N TYR A 526 -0.44 -15.05 -3.21
CA TYR A 526 -0.35 -16.40 -2.63
C TYR A 526 -0.18 -16.35 -1.11
N SER A 527 0.59 -15.39 -0.59
CA SER A 527 0.73 -15.20 0.85
C SER A 527 -0.61 -14.87 1.50
N LYS A 528 -1.40 -13.99 0.89
CA LYS A 528 -2.75 -13.61 1.35
C LYS A 528 -3.72 -14.81 1.29
N PHE A 529 -3.71 -15.56 0.18
CA PHE A 529 -4.53 -16.75 0.00
C PHE A 529 -4.19 -17.83 1.03
N ILE A 530 -2.89 -18.15 1.18
CA ILE A 530 -2.43 -19.15 2.15
C ILE A 530 -2.76 -18.70 3.58
N LEU A 531 -2.59 -17.42 3.91
CA LEU A 531 -2.94 -16.88 5.22
C LEU A 531 -4.43 -17.10 5.52
N CYS A 532 -5.32 -16.62 4.64
CA CYS A 532 -6.77 -16.74 4.84
C CYS A 532 -7.20 -18.20 4.96
N THR A 533 -6.72 -19.07 4.06
CA THR A 533 -7.11 -20.47 4.04
C THR A 533 -6.54 -21.25 5.23
N SER A 534 -5.24 -21.08 5.53
CA SER A 534 -4.58 -21.83 6.60
C SER A 534 -5.10 -21.45 7.98
N VAL A 535 -5.32 -20.14 8.23
CA VAL A 535 -5.87 -19.69 9.52
C VAL A 535 -7.31 -20.14 9.68
N SER A 536 -8.12 -20.04 8.63
CA SER A 536 -9.53 -20.50 8.67
C SER A 536 -9.61 -22.02 8.87
N LEU A 537 -8.76 -22.78 8.19
CA LEU A 537 -8.68 -24.22 8.37
C LEU A 537 -8.22 -24.60 9.79
N PHE A 538 -7.22 -23.87 10.30
CA PHE A 538 -6.73 -24.07 11.65
C PHE A 538 -7.82 -23.83 12.70
N ILE A 539 -8.56 -22.72 12.58
CA ILE A 539 -9.71 -22.42 13.45
C ILE A 539 -10.78 -23.51 13.31
N GLY A 540 -11.12 -23.91 12.08
CA GLY A 540 -12.12 -24.96 11.83
C GLY A 540 -11.74 -26.32 12.44
N LEU A 541 -10.45 -26.68 12.41
CA LEU A 541 -9.95 -27.93 13.00
C LEU A 541 -9.87 -27.87 14.53
N VAL A 542 -9.51 -26.71 15.11
CA VAL A 542 -9.45 -26.55 16.57
C VAL A 542 -10.84 -26.64 17.21
N PHE A 543 -11.83 -26.04 16.58
CA PHE A 543 -13.23 -26.03 17.03
C PHE A 543 -14.10 -27.06 16.29
N LEU A 544 -13.50 -28.18 15.87
CA LEU A 544 -14.18 -29.20 15.07
C LEU A 544 -15.42 -29.77 15.78
N ASN A 545 -16.58 -29.67 15.11
CA ASN A 545 -17.86 -30.18 15.61
C ASN A 545 -18.17 -29.73 17.05
N ALA A 546 -18.05 -28.43 17.33
CA ALA A 546 -18.37 -27.87 18.63
C ALA A 546 -19.83 -28.23 19.02
N PRO A 547 -20.05 -28.85 20.20
CA PRO A 547 -21.38 -29.27 20.62
C PRO A 547 -22.30 -28.09 20.89
N LEU A 548 -23.61 -28.33 21.02
CA LEU A 548 -24.62 -27.33 21.41
C LEU A 548 -24.74 -27.17 22.93
N SER A 549 -23.68 -27.45 23.67
CA SER A 549 -23.59 -27.16 25.11
C SER A 549 -23.22 -25.69 25.35
N ILE A 550 -23.35 -25.21 26.57
CA ILE A 550 -22.99 -23.83 26.93
C ILE A 550 -21.53 -23.54 26.57
N GLN A 551 -20.61 -24.45 26.93
CA GLN A 551 -19.19 -24.33 26.57
C GLN A 551 -18.99 -24.45 25.05
N GLY A 552 -19.77 -25.31 24.39
CA GLY A 552 -19.71 -25.47 22.94
C GLY A 552 -20.17 -24.21 22.18
N LEU A 553 -21.21 -23.52 22.67
CA LEU A 553 -21.65 -22.22 22.13
C LEU A 553 -20.57 -21.13 22.33
N GLN A 554 -19.90 -21.12 23.48
CA GLN A 554 -18.74 -20.24 23.69
C GLN A 554 -17.61 -20.57 22.72
N ASN A 555 -17.32 -21.84 22.45
CA ASN A 555 -16.32 -22.26 21.48
C ASN A 555 -16.68 -21.82 20.06
N GLN A 556 -17.96 -21.93 19.64
CA GLN A 556 -18.44 -21.45 18.35
C GLN A 556 -18.31 -19.91 18.25
N MET A 557 -18.62 -19.19 19.32
CA MET A 557 -18.42 -17.73 19.41
C MET A 557 -16.94 -17.36 19.28
N PHE A 558 -16.05 -18.04 20.00
CA PHE A 558 -14.61 -17.78 19.90
C PHE A 558 -14.04 -18.20 18.54
N ALA A 559 -14.57 -19.22 17.88
CA ALA A 559 -14.18 -19.55 16.50
C ALA A 559 -14.46 -18.38 15.56
N ILE A 560 -15.64 -17.77 15.62
CA ILE A 560 -16.00 -16.59 14.81
C ILE A 560 -15.14 -15.38 15.20
N PHE A 561 -14.92 -15.13 16.48
CA PHE A 561 -14.12 -14.02 16.97
C PHE A 561 -12.65 -14.11 16.54
N ASN A 562 -12.06 -15.31 16.58
CA ASN A 562 -10.66 -15.50 16.19
C ASN A 562 -10.41 -15.28 14.69
N ILE A 563 -11.43 -15.36 13.83
CA ILE A 563 -11.29 -14.99 12.40
C ILE A 563 -10.90 -13.53 12.26
N LEU A 564 -11.38 -12.65 13.13
CA LEU A 564 -11.06 -11.22 13.08
C LEU A 564 -9.57 -10.95 13.34
N SER A 565 -8.85 -11.86 14.00
CA SER A 565 -7.40 -11.71 14.27
C SER A 565 -6.55 -11.63 12.99
N VAL A 566 -7.05 -12.14 11.87
CA VAL A 566 -6.37 -12.07 10.56
C VAL A 566 -6.30 -10.64 10.02
N PHE A 567 -7.15 -9.73 10.48
CA PHE A 567 -7.25 -8.36 9.99
C PHE A 567 -5.90 -7.64 9.94
N GLY A 568 -5.18 -7.60 11.05
CA GLY A 568 -3.90 -6.89 11.14
C GLY A 568 -2.86 -7.38 10.14
N GLN A 569 -2.82 -8.69 9.91
CA GLN A 569 -1.89 -9.31 8.96
C GLN A 569 -2.27 -9.01 7.50
N LEU A 570 -3.56 -9.00 7.19
CA LEU A 570 -4.05 -8.63 5.85
C LEU A 570 -3.72 -7.17 5.51
N VAL A 571 -3.92 -6.26 6.47
CA VAL A 571 -3.58 -4.85 6.33
C VAL A 571 -2.08 -4.67 6.10
N GLN A 572 -1.22 -5.33 6.90
CA GLN A 572 0.24 -5.25 6.76
C GLN A 572 0.75 -5.81 5.43
N GLN A 573 0.08 -6.79 4.84
CA GLN A 573 0.45 -7.31 3.52
C GLN A 573 0.05 -6.37 2.38
N GLN A 574 -1.09 -5.69 2.49
CA GLN A 574 -1.63 -4.82 1.45
C GLN A 574 -0.90 -3.47 1.34
N MET A 575 -0.54 -2.87 2.47
CA MET A 575 0.00 -1.51 2.51
C MET A 575 1.30 -1.29 1.74
N PRO A 576 2.33 -2.18 1.77
CA PRO A 576 3.54 -1.98 0.99
C PRO A 576 3.29 -1.90 -0.52
N HIS A 577 2.37 -2.74 -1.04
CA HIS A 577 2.02 -2.72 -2.46
C HIS A 577 1.37 -1.41 -2.88
N PHE A 578 0.47 -0.89 -2.06
CA PHE A 578 -0.14 0.40 -2.31
C PHE A 578 0.90 1.53 -2.28
N VAL A 579 1.83 1.55 -1.32
CA VAL A 579 2.89 2.58 -1.22
C VAL A 579 3.80 2.54 -2.46
N THR A 580 4.20 1.36 -2.91
CA THR A 580 5.02 1.22 -4.14
C THR A 580 4.29 1.77 -5.37
N GLN A 581 3.02 1.44 -5.55
CA GLN A 581 2.19 1.98 -6.63
C GLN A 581 2.01 3.48 -6.53
N ARG A 582 1.78 3.99 -5.32
CA ARG A 582 1.60 5.41 -5.06
C ARG A 582 2.87 6.19 -5.36
N SER A 583 4.04 5.70 -4.98
CA SER A 583 5.31 6.38 -5.26
C SER A 583 5.55 6.52 -6.77
N LEU A 584 5.32 5.46 -7.54
CA LEU A 584 5.39 5.51 -9.00
C LEU A 584 4.40 6.51 -9.59
N TYR A 585 3.15 6.49 -9.10
CA TYR A 585 2.10 7.40 -9.57
C TYR A 585 2.43 8.86 -9.25
N GLU A 586 2.77 9.18 -8.01
CA GLU A 586 2.99 10.56 -7.54
C GLU A 586 4.24 11.18 -8.15
N VAL A 587 5.32 10.40 -8.33
CA VAL A 587 6.59 10.91 -8.84
C VAL A 587 6.59 11.02 -10.36
N ARG A 588 6.07 10.04 -11.09
CA ARG A 588 6.16 9.98 -12.56
C ARG A 588 4.83 10.19 -13.26
N GLU A 589 3.81 9.40 -12.96
CA GLU A 589 2.60 9.32 -13.78
C GLU A 589 1.65 10.52 -13.59
N ARG A 590 1.50 11.00 -12.37
CA ARG A 590 0.66 12.18 -12.06
C ARG A 590 1.21 13.48 -12.66
N PRO A 591 2.51 13.83 -12.52
CA PRO A 591 3.05 15.03 -13.14
C PRO A 591 3.01 15.00 -14.68
N SER A 592 3.11 13.82 -15.28
CA SER A 592 2.98 13.63 -16.73
C SER A 592 1.53 13.54 -17.21
N LYS A 593 0.53 13.79 -16.32
CA LYS A 593 -0.92 13.71 -16.64
C LYS A 593 -1.31 12.40 -17.35
N THR A 594 -0.72 11.28 -16.92
CA THR A 594 -0.99 9.99 -17.55
C THR A 594 -2.42 9.55 -17.28
N TYR A 595 -2.89 9.63 -16.03
CA TYR A 595 -4.28 9.39 -15.64
C TYR A 595 -4.64 10.08 -14.32
N SER A 596 -5.95 10.16 -14.05
CA SER A 596 -6.51 10.87 -12.89
C SER A 596 -6.23 10.14 -11.57
N TRP A 597 -6.04 10.89 -10.48
CA TRP A 597 -5.91 10.34 -9.13
C TRP A 597 -7.14 9.54 -8.68
N LYS A 598 -8.34 9.87 -9.18
CA LYS A 598 -9.56 9.10 -8.92
C LYS A 598 -9.46 7.69 -9.49
N VAL A 599 -8.91 7.59 -10.71
CA VAL A 599 -8.65 6.31 -11.38
C VAL A 599 -7.63 5.50 -10.60
N PHE A 600 -6.53 6.14 -10.13
CA PHE A 600 -5.54 5.49 -9.28
C PHE A 600 -6.19 4.82 -8.06
N MET A 601 -6.95 5.58 -7.26
CA MET A 601 -7.57 5.06 -6.04
C MET A 601 -8.61 3.98 -6.32
N LEU A 602 -9.48 4.21 -7.31
CA LEU A 602 -10.54 3.25 -7.66
C LEU A 602 -9.98 1.93 -8.21
N SER A 603 -8.94 1.97 -9.03
CA SER A 603 -8.32 0.76 -9.58
C SER A 603 -7.74 -0.14 -8.51
N GLN A 604 -7.13 0.43 -7.46
CA GLN A 604 -6.60 -0.32 -6.31
C GLN A 604 -7.72 -1.06 -5.55
N ILE A 605 -8.88 -0.41 -5.37
CA ILE A 605 -10.02 -1.01 -4.68
C ILE A 605 -10.68 -2.09 -5.54
N ILE A 606 -10.87 -1.83 -6.84
CA ILE A 606 -11.54 -2.75 -7.76
C ILE A 606 -10.75 -4.06 -7.92
N VAL A 607 -9.41 -3.98 -7.97
CA VAL A 607 -8.56 -5.17 -8.14
C VAL A 607 -8.62 -6.10 -6.93
N GLU A 608 -8.87 -5.59 -5.72
CA GLU A 608 -9.04 -6.40 -4.52
C GLU A 608 -10.34 -7.26 -4.54
N LEU A 609 -11.37 -6.82 -5.25
CA LEU A 609 -12.70 -7.43 -5.22
C LEU A 609 -12.70 -8.91 -5.66
N PRO A 610 -12.17 -9.32 -6.84
CA PRO A 610 -12.18 -10.71 -7.26
C PRO A 610 -11.33 -11.61 -6.34
N TRP A 611 -10.22 -11.10 -5.82
CA TRP A 611 -9.35 -11.86 -4.93
C TRP A 611 -9.99 -12.09 -3.55
N ASN A 612 -10.59 -11.05 -2.97
CA ASN A 612 -11.31 -11.15 -1.70
C ASN A 612 -12.56 -12.04 -1.82
N THR A 613 -13.24 -12.02 -2.96
CA THR A 613 -14.36 -12.93 -3.23
C THR A 613 -13.89 -14.40 -3.26
N LEU A 614 -12.79 -14.68 -3.94
CA LEU A 614 -12.23 -16.03 -3.97
C LEU A 614 -11.82 -16.50 -2.56
N MET A 615 -11.12 -15.64 -1.82
CA MET A 615 -10.63 -15.96 -0.46
C MET A 615 -11.79 -16.17 0.51
N SER A 616 -12.88 -15.39 0.41
CA SER A 616 -14.06 -15.54 1.27
C SER A 616 -14.74 -16.91 1.12
N VAL A 617 -14.74 -17.47 -0.10
CA VAL A 617 -15.28 -18.82 -0.34
C VAL A 617 -14.47 -19.86 0.41
N PHE A 618 -13.13 -19.79 0.35
CA PHE A 618 -12.26 -20.73 1.07
C PHE A 618 -12.37 -20.56 2.59
N MET A 619 -12.43 -19.33 3.09
CA MET A 619 -12.63 -19.07 4.52
C MET A 619 -13.96 -19.64 5.00
N PHE A 620 -15.04 -19.43 4.24
CA PHE A 620 -16.35 -19.96 4.54
C PHE A 620 -16.33 -21.49 4.62
N ILE A 621 -15.79 -22.19 3.62
CA ILE A 621 -15.72 -23.64 3.58
C ILE A 621 -14.90 -24.19 4.76
N CYS A 622 -13.76 -23.56 5.06
CA CYS A 622 -12.84 -24.02 6.11
C CYS A 622 -13.35 -23.76 7.54
N VAL A 623 -14.32 -22.87 7.74
CA VAL A 623 -14.87 -22.57 9.08
C VAL A 623 -16.27 -23.12 9.24
N TYR A 624 -17.19 -22.78 8.35
CA TYR A 624 -18.62 -23.04 8.51
C TYR A 624 -18.94 -24.53 8.68
N TYR A 625 -18.34 -25.38 7.88
CA TYR A 625 -18.57 -26.82 7.94
C TYR A 625 -17.77 -27.50 9.07
N PRO A 626 -16.46 -27.28 9.25
CA PRO A 626 -15.74 -27.98 10.31
C PRO A 626 -16.19 -27.60 11.72
N VAL A 627 -16.49 -26.33 11.98
CA VAL A 627 -17.00 -25.89 13.30
C VAL A 627 -18.39 -26.48 13.61
N GLY A 628 -19.15 -26.84 12.58
CA GLY A 628 -20.49 -27.43 12.74
C GLY A 628 -21.62 -26.40 12.71
N LEU A 629 -21.37 -25.15 12.29
CA LEU A 629 -22.39 -24.08 12.24
C LEU A 629 -23.56 -24.39 11.29
N TYR A 630 -23.35 -25.27 10.29
CA TYR A 630 -24.39 -25.70 9.37
C TYR A 630 -25.45 -26.56 10.06
N LYS A 631 -25.11 -27.29 11.14
CA LYS A 631 -26.04 -28.13 11.90
C LYS A 631 -27.14 -27.30 12.56
N ASN A 632 -26.74 -26.14 13.11
CA ASN A 632 -27.69 -25.19 13.70
C ASN A 632 -28.70 -24.62 12.68
N ALA A 633 -28.23 -24.51 11.41
CA ALA A 633 -29.09 -24.06 10.32
C ALA A 633 -29.99 -25.19 9.78
N GLU A 634 -29.53 -26.44 9.85
CA GLU A 634 -30.27 -27.62 9.42
C GLU A 634 -31.46 -27.87 10.36
N GLU A 635 -31.26 -27.82 11.69
CA GLU A 635 -32.34 -27.92 12.68
C GLU A 635 -33.43 -26.89 12.47
N ALA A 636 -33.04 -25.66 12.12
CA ALA A 636 -33.99 -24.56 11.85
C ALA A 636 -34.60 -24.62 10.44
N GLY A 637 -34.24 -25.57 9.58
CA GLY A 637 -34.68 -25.65 8.17
C GLY A 637 -34.24 -24.51 7.27
N GLN A 638 -33.19 -23.77 7.63
CA GLN A 638 -32.73 -22.53 6.96
C GLN A 638 -31.31 -22.64 6.43
N MET A 639 -30.86 -23.83 6.07
CA MET A 639 -29.45 -24.11 5.69
C MET A 639 -28.95 -23.23 4.54
N THR A 640 -29.76 -23.03 3.48
CA THR A 640 -29.35 -22.26 2.31
C THR A 640 -29.24 -20.75 2.61
N GLU A 641 -30.24 -20.18 3.29
CA GLU A 641 -30.23 -18.74 3.62
C GLU A 641 -29.07 -18.40 4.55
N ARG A 642 -28.93 -19.15 5.63
CA ARG A 642 -27.90 -18.90 6.66
C ARG A 642 -26.49 -19.17 6.12
N GLY A 643 -26.32 -20.21 5.28
CA GLY A 643 -25.04 -20.46 4.61
C GLY A 643 -24.66 -19.37 3.66
N ALA A 644 -25.59 -18.88 2.83
CA ALA A 644 -25.36 -17.77 1.92
C ALA A 644 -25.02 -16.46 2.66
N LEU A 645 -25.75 -16.15 3.72
CA LEU A 645 -25.48 -14.96 4.54
C LEU A 645 -24.11 -15.07 5.23
N MET A 646 -23.75 -16.23 5.77
CA MET A 646 -22.44 -16.43 6.40
C MET A 646 -21.31 -16.22 5.40
N TRP A 647 -21.42 -16.75 4.17
CA TRP A 647 -20.44 -16.46 3.13
C TRP A 647 -20.34 -14.97 2.80
N LEU A 648 -21.48 -14.27 2.68
CA LEU A 648 -21.50 -12.82 2.45
C LEU A 648 -20.85 -12.04 3.60
N LEU A 649 -20.93 -12.51 4.85
CA LEU A 649 -20.28 -11.89 6.01
C LEU A 649 -18.75 -12.09 5.98
N PHE A 650 -18.25 -13.24 5.55
CA PHE A 650 -16.82 -13.41 5.30
C PHE A 650 -16.31 -12.51 4.18
N TRP A 651 -17.08 -12.39 3.10
CA TRP A 651 -16.77 -11.47 2.01
C TRP A 651 -16.77 -10.01 2.49
N GLN A 652 -17.77 -9.62 3.27
CA GLN A 652 -17.87 -8.29 3.87
C GLN A 652 -16.68 -7.97 4.78
N PHE A 653 -16.22 -8.93 5.58
CA PHE A 653 -15.03 -8.78 6.42
C PHE A 653 -13.77 -8.48 5.59
N LEU A 654 -13.52 -9.25 4.52
CA LEU A 654 -12.36 -9.03 3.66
C LEU A 654 -12.44 -7.70 2.90
N MET A 655 -13.62 -7.33 2.42
CA MET A 655 -13.83 -6.05 1.74
C MET A 655 -13.68 -4.86 2.70
N PHE A 656 -14.21 -4.98 3.92
CA PHE A 656 -14.00 -3.97 4.95
C PHE A 656 -12.52 -3.80 5.26
N THR A 657 -11.78 -4.89 5.46
CA THR A 657 -10.33 -4.88 5.73
C THR A 657 -9.55 -4.17 4.63
N ALA A 658 -9.83 -4.51 3.36
CA ALA A 658 -9.15 -3.91 2.22
C ALA A 658 -9.44 -2.40 2.09
N THR A 659 -10.71 -2.00 2.20
CA THR A 659 -11.11 -0.58 2.09
C THR A 659 -10.64 0.25 3.28
N PHE A 660 -10.61 -0.33 4.48
CA PHE A 660 -10.07 0.31 5.68
C PHE A 660 -8.56 0.54 5.58
N ALA A 661 -7.82 -0.46 5.07
CA ALA A 661 -6.38 -0.32 4.81
C ALA A 661 -6.10 0.84 3.83
N HIS A 662 -6.89 0.97 2.75
CA HIS A 662 -6.76 2.09 1.81
C HIS A 662 -7.05 3.45 2.46
N ALA A 663 -8.04 3.54 3.37
CA ALA A 663 -8.34 4.78 4.08
C ALA A 663 -7.18 5.19 5.02
N CYS A 664 -6.60 4.26 5.76
CA CYS A 664 -5.45 4.52 6.64
C CYS A 664 -4.19 4.92 5.88
N ILE A 665 -3.86 4.21 4.78
CA ILE A 665 -2.63 4.48 4.02
C ILE A 665 -2.73 5.74 3.16
N ALA A 666 -3.93 6.23 2.87
CA ALA A 666 -4.12 7.47 2.11
C ALA A 666 -3.47 8.69 2.79
N ILE A 667 -3.42 8.70 4.12
CA ILE A 667 -2.89 9.81 4.93
C ILE A 667 -1.37 9.66 5.15
N THR A 668 -0.88 8.45 5.36
CA THR A 668 0.48 8.16 5.81
C THR A 668 1.48 8.04 4.67
N ASP A 669 2.75 8.32 4.92
CA ASP A 669 3.81 8.25 3.91
C ASP A 669 4.35 6.83 3.73
N THR A 670 4.51 6.09 4.82
CA THR A 670 5.10 4.76 4.84
C THR A 670 4.08 3.68 5.18
N ALA A 671 4.35 2.45 4.75
CA ALA A 671 3.50 1.30 5.03
C ALA A 671 3.47 0.97 6.54
N GLU A 672 4.61 1.16 7.22
CA GLU A 672 4.73 0.92 8.66
C GLU A 672 3.85 1.89 9.47
N ALA A 673 3.91 3.19 9.15
CA ALA A 673 3.08 4.18 9.82
C ALA A 673 1.59 3.91 9.61
N GLY A 674 1.19 3.57 8.36
CA GLY A 674 -0.18 3.20 8.05
C GLY A 674 -0.64 1.94 8.79
N GLY A 675 0.22 0.92 8.85
CA GLY A 675 -0.02 -0.32 9.56
C GLY A 675 -0.21 -0.12 11.07
N ASN A 676 0.61 0.73 11.68
CA ASN A 676 0.50 1.05 13.10
C ASN A 676 -0.83 1.76 13.42
N VAL A 677 -1.23 2.76 12.62
CA VAL A 677 -2.53 3.44 12.79
C VAL A 677 -3.68 2.44 12.64
N ALA A 678 -3.63 1.60 11.61
CA ALA A 678 -4.68 0.60 11.38
C ALA A 678 -4.76 -0.42 12.52
N ASN A 679 -3.62 -0.86 13.08
CA ASN A 679 -3.58 -1.81 14.20
C ASN A 679 -4.16 -1.22 15.49
N VAL A 680 -3.87 0.05 15.80
CA VAL A 680 -4.46 0.72 16.99
C VAL A 680 -5.98 0.80 16.85
N LEU A 681 -6.48 1.24 15.70
CA LEU A 681 -7.92 1.31 15.44
C LEU A 681 -8.58 -0.08 15.45
N PHE A 682 -7.90 -1.09 14.89
CA PHE A 682 -8.35 -2.47 14.92
C PHE A 682 -8.48 -3.00 16.35
N MET A 683 -7.47 -2.80 17.19
CA MET A 683 -7.50 -3.23 18.59
C MET A 683 -8.63 -2.57 19.36
N MET A 684 -8.89 -1.27 19.11
CA MET A 684 -10.05 -0.61 19.69
C MET A 684 -11.37 -1.25 19.24
N CYS A 685 -11.52 -1.53 17.95
CA CYS A 685 -12.70 -2.19 17.43
C CYS A 685 -12.87 -3.61 18.00
N LEU A 686 -11.80 -4.35 18.18
CA LEU A 686 -11.80 -5.71 18.71
C LEU A 686 -12.19 -5.76 20.20
N LEU A 687 -11.62 -4.85 21.02
CA LEU A 687 -11.91 -4.77 22.46
C LEU A 687 -13.39 -4.42 22.72
N PHE A 688 -13.95 -3.53 21.91
CA PHE A 688 -15.31 -3.01 22.10
C PHE A 688 -16.37 -3.65 21.17
N CYS A 689 -16.13 -4.85 20.63
CA CYS A 689 -17.09 -5.53 19.75
C CYS A 689 -18.21 -6.29 20.50
N GLY A 690 -18.15 -6.37 21.83
CA GLY A 690 -19.16 -7.02 22.66
C GLY A 690 -18.88 -8.48 23.05
N VAL A 691 -17.81 -9.10 22.51
CA VAL A 691 -17.43 -10.49 22.86
C VAL A 691 -16.59 -10.55 24.14
N LEU A 692 -15.56 -9.69 24.25
CA LEU A 692 -14.67 -9.67 25.42
C LEU A 692 -15.29 -8.96 26.62
N ALA A 693 -16.09 -7.94 26.38
CA ALA A 693 -16.84 -7.22 27.40
C ALA A 693 -18.26 -6.99 26.90
N SER A 694 -19.24 -7.47 27.66
CA SER A 694 -20.65 -7.22 27.35
C SER A 694 -21.00 -5.73 27.52
N PRO A 695 -21.87 -5.16 26.69
CA PRO A 695 -22.32 -3.77 26.83
C PRO A 695 -22.91 -3.45 28.23
N SER A 696 -23.52 -4.43 28.90
CA SER A 696 -24.06 -4.29 30.24
C SER A 696 -22.99 -4.11 31.33
N THR A 697 -21.78 -4.61 31.09
CA THR A 697 -20.65 -4.50 32.03
C THR A 697 -19.73 -3.34 31.70
N MET A 698 -19.87 -2.72 30.51
CA MET A 698 -19.05 -1.60 30.10
C MET A 698 -19.39 -0.32 30.86
N PRO A 699 -18.37 0.45 31.36
CA PRO A 699 -18.61 1.80 31.87
C PRO A 699 -19.28 2.68 30.80
N GLY A 700 -20.25 3.51 31.22
CA GLY A 700 -21.06 4.32 30.29
C GLY A 700 -20.26 5.18 29.31
N PHE A 701 -19.04 5.62 29.73
CA PHE A 701 -18.14 6.37 28.88
C PHE A 701 -17.69 5.59 27.63
N TRP A 702 -17.55 4.26 27.69
CA TRP A 702 -17.05 3.45 26.58
C TRP A 702 -18.14 2.88 25.66
N ILE A 703 -19.42 2.98 26.03
CA ILE A 703 -20.55 2.43 25.26
C ILE A 703 -20.61 3.03 23.86
N PHE A 704 -20.17 4.28 23.65
CA PHE A 704 -20.15 4.88 22.32
C PHE A 704 -19.22 4.13 21.36
N LEU A 705 -18.05 3.63 21.83
CA LEU A 705 -17.13 2.84 21.01
C LEU A 705 -17.77 1.52 20.55
N TYR A 706 -18.49 0.85 21.44
CA TYR A 706 -19.29 -0.33 21.08
C TYR A 706 -20.29 -0.02 19.96
N ARG A 707 -20.99 1.11 20.03
CA ARG A 707 -21.99 1.50 19.03
C ARG A 707 -21.39 1.92 17.69
N VAL A 708 -20.17 2.47 17.68
CA VAL A 708 -19.48 2.96 16.47
C VAL A 708 -18.55 1.88 15.87
N SER A 709 -18.23 0.83 16.59
CA SER A 709 -17.36 -0.24 16.11
C SER A 709 -18.03 -1.03 14.96
N PRO A 710 -17.42 -1.14 13.78
CA PRO A 710 -17.94 -1.97 12.69
C PRO A 710 -17.95 -3.45 13.05
N PHE A 711 -17.05 -3.89 13.95
CA PHE A 711 -16.97 -5.29 14.37
C PHE A 711 -18.11 -5.70 15.28
N THR A 712 -18.72 -4.77 15.99
CA THR A 712 -19.96 -5.03 16.77
C THR A 712 -21.04 -5.61 15.88
N TYR A 713 -21.31 -4.97 14.75
CA TYR A 713 -22.32 -5.40 13.80
C TYR A 713 -21.92 -6.65 13.02
N LEU A 714 -20.66 -6.75 12.63
CA LEU A 714 -20.14 -7.92 11.91
C LEU A 714 -20.22 -9.17 12.78
N VAL A 715 -19.75 -9.10 14.03
CA VAL A 715 -19.78 -10.22 14.99
C VAL A 715 -21.22 -10.58 15.36
N SER A 716 -22.05 -9.58 15.66
CA SER A 716 -23.48 -9.79 15.95
C SER A 716 -24.18 -10.54 14.81
N SER A 717 -23.94 -10.11 13.55
CA SER A 717 -24.52 -10.78 12.39
C SER A 717 -23.98 -12.20 12.17
N MET A 718 -22.67 -12.41 12.36
CA MET A 718 -22.05 -13.75 12.25
C MET A 718 -22.58 -14.70 13.34
N LEU A 719 -22.65 -14.24 14.60
CA LEU A 719 -23.18 -15.04 15.72
C LEU A 719 -24.65 -15.36 15.53
N SER A 720 -25.46 -14.37 15.21
CA SER A 720 -26.90 -14.57 14.97
C SER A 720 -27.16 -15.54 13.83
N THR A 721 -26.38 -15.46 12.73
CA THR A 721 -26.50 -16.37 11.60
C THR A 721 -26.01 -17.77 11.93
N GLY A 722 -24.90 -17.88 12.69
CA GLY A 722 -24.28 -19.18 13.01
C GLY A 722 -25.02 -19.95 14.10
N LEU A 723 -25.46 -19.28 15.18
CA LEU A 723 -25.95 -19.94 16.38
C LEU A 723 -27.47 -19.89 16.57
N GLY A 724 -28.19 -18.96 15.92
CA GLY A 724 -29.61 -18.74 16.23
C GLY A 724 -30.51 -19.93 16.00
N ASN A 725 -31.62 -19.99 16.78
CA ASN A 725 -32.75 -20.93 16.64
C ASN A 725 -32.37 -22.42 16.68
N ALA A 726 -31.43 -22.82 17.52
CA ALA A 726 -31.13 -24.23 17.82
C ALA A 726 -31.43 -24.54 19.28
N GLN A 727 -31.64 -25.81 19.59
CA GLN A 727 -31.84 -26.27 20.98
C GLN A 727 -30.47 -26.48 21.65
N THR A 728 -30.43 -26.23 22.96
CA THR A 728 -29.19 -26.40 23.75
C THR A 728 -29.23 -27.71 24.51
N GLU A 729 -28.12 -28.46 24.50
CA GLU A 729 -27.93 -29.67 25.29
C GLU A 729 -26.77 -29.45 26.27
N CYS A 730 -27.06 -29.29 27.59
CA CYS A 730 -26.04 -29.13 28.60
C CYS A 730 -25.13 -30.36 28.74
N ALA A 731 -23.82 -30.14 28.82
CA ALA A 731 -22.87 -31.17 29.23
C ALA A 731 -22.96 -31.43 30.75
N GLN A 732 -22.47 -32.62 31.19
CA GLN A 732 -22.52 -32.99 32.61
C GLN A 732 -22.03 -31.93 33.60
N PRO A 733 -20.92 -31.24 33.42
CA PRO A 733 -20.43 -30.21 34.35
C PRO A 733 -21.20 -28.90 34.30
N GLU A 734 -22.11 -28.71 33.33
CA GLU A 734 -22.86 -27.46 33.11
C GLU A 734 -24.22 -27.45 33.82
N TYR A 735 -24.66 -28.65 34.31
CA TYR A 735 -25.88 -28.74 35.10
C TYR A 735 -25.65 -28.16 36.51
N VAL A 736 -26.59 -27.31 36.92
CA VAL A 736 -26.62 -26.80 38.29
C VAL A 736 -27.37 -27.82 39.14
N VAL A 737 -26.73 -28.35 40.19
CA VAL A 737 -27.28 -29.41 41.03
C VAL A 737 -27.69 -28.83 42.37
N PHE A 738 -28.94 -29.06 42.78
CA PHE A 738 -29.51 -28.67 44.08
C PHE A 738 -30.60 -29.67 44.52
N ASN A 739 -31.01 -29.60 45.75
CA ASN A 739 -32.08 -30.46 46.28
C ASN A 739 -33.42 -29.69 46.41
N PRO A 740 -34.52 -30.29 45.95
CA PRO A 740 -35.83 -29.70 46.13
C PRO A 740 -36.25 -29.80 47.65
N PRO A 741 -37.27 -29.06 48.10
CA PRO A 741 -37.85 -29.24 49.40
C PRO A 741 -38.40 -30.67 49.59
N ASP A 742 -38.35 -31.15 50.85
CA ASP A 742 -38.83 -32.50 51.18
C ASP A 742 -40.24 -32.77 50.71
N GLY A 743 -40.40 -33.86 49.92
CA GLY A 743 -41.68 -34.32 49.43
C GLY A 743 -42.12 -33.71 48.06
N GLN A 744 -41.30 -32.93 47.43
CA GLN A 744 -41.54 -32.41 46.06
C GLN A 744 -40.65 -33.09 45.04
N THR A 745 -41.10 -33.20 43.81
CA THR A 745 -40.27 -33.59 42.65
C THR A 745 -39.51 -32.37 42.12
N CYS A 746 -38.47 -32.61 41.39
CA CYS A 746 -37.70 -31.53 40.73
C CYS A 746 -38.56 -30.67 39.79
N LEU A 747 -39.50 -31.28 39.08
CA LEU A 747 -40.45 -30.58 38.22
C LEU A 747 -41.46 -29.75 39.01
N GLU A 748 -42.03 -30.31 40.11
CA GLU A 748 -42.95 -29.52 40.95
C GLU A 748 -42.26 -28.29 41.57
N TYR A 749 -40.98 -28.41 41.94
CA TYR A 749 -40.21 -27.31 42.50
C TYR A 749 -39.77 -26.29 41.45
N MET A 750 -39.26 -26.73 40.29
CA MET A 750 -38.68 -25.85 39.27
C MET A 750 -39.68 -25.38 38.20
N GLY A 751 -40.88 -26.00 38.08
CA GLY A 751 -41.86 -25.68 37.06
C GLY A 751 -42.14 -24.17 36.93
N PRO A 752 -42.57 -23.47 38.01
CA PRO A 752 -42.79 -22.04 37.95
C PRO A 752 -41.54 -21.19 37.61
N PHE A 753 -40.35 -21.67 37.94
CA PHE A 753 -39.12 -21.01 37.60
C PHE A 753 -38.78 -21.15 36.09
N MET A 754 -38.96 -22.35 35.55
CA MET A 754 -38.75 -22.64 34.12
C MET A 754 -39.75 -21.88 33.25
N ASP A 755 -41.00 -21.74 33.69
CA ASP A 755 -42.02 -20.94 32.98
C ASP A 755 -41.63 -19.44 32.92
N ALA A 756 -40.95 -18.93 33.94
CA ALA A 756 -40.58 -17.53 34.08
C ALA A 756 -39.21 -17.18 33.45
N THR A 757 -38.25 -18.12 33.42
CA THR A 757 -36.87 -17.85 33.06
C THR A 757 -36.33 -18.68 31.92
N SER A 758 -37.04 -19.74 31.50
CA SER A 758 -36.57 -20.81 30.60
C SER A 758 -35.56 -21.81 31.26
N GLY A 759 -35.04 -22.73 30.49
CA GLY A 759 -34.19 -23.82 30.98
C GLY A 759 -34.95 -25.14 31.01
N TYR A 760 -34.31 -26.24 31.37
CA TYR A 760 -34.92 -27.56 31.44
C TYR A 760 -34.24 -28.43 32.49
N LEU A 761 -34.94 -29.40 33.00
CA LEU A 761 -34.45 -30.43 33.91
C LEU A 761 -33.98 -31.66 33.12
N LYS A 762 -32.93 -32.31 33.61
CA LYS A 762 -32.49 -33.57 33.06
C LYS A 762 -33.41 -34.73 33.39
N ASP A 763 -33.99 -34.73 34.60
CA ASP A 763 -35.00 -35.68 35.08
C ASP A 763 -36.06 -34.93 35.86
N ASP A 764 -37.27 -34.92 35.34
CA ASP A 764 -38.42 -34.25 35.91
C ASP A 764 -38.94 -34.91 37.19
N ASN A 765 -38.77 -36.20 37.32
CA ASN A 765 -39.34 -37.00 38.41
C ASN A 765 -38.37 -37.24 39.60
N ALA A 766 -37.14 -36.78 39.47
CA ALA A 766 -36.15 -36.90 40.56
C ALA A 766 -36.63 -36.14 41.82
N THR A 767 -36.34 -36.72 42.98
CA THR A 767 -36.66 -36.14 44.28
C THR A 767 -35.43 -35.69 45.07
N SER A 768 -34.22 -35.85 44.49
CA SER A 768 -32.94 -35.39 45.00
C SER A 768 -32.01 -35.11 43.81
N ASP A 769 -30.96 -34.30 44.02
CA ASP A 769 -29.95 -33.97 43.04
C ASP A 769 -30.55 -33.46 41.70
N CYS A 770 -31.48 -32.52 41.77
CA CYS A 770 -32.10 -31.90 40.61
C CYS A 770 -30.99 -31.30 39.72
N SER A 771 -30.86 -31.81 38.52
CA SER A 771 -29.89 -31.34 37.53
C SER A 771 -30.61 -30.39 36.55
N PHE A 772 -30.38 -29.10 36.69
CA PHE A 772 -31.04 -28.06 35.89
C PHE A 772 -30.06 -27.45 34.89
N CYS A 773 -30.47 -27.37 33.63
CA CYS A 773 -29.76 -26.65 32.57
C CYS A 773 -30.36 -25.23 32.46
N PRO A 774 -29.56 -24.16 32.65
CA PRO A 774 -30.09 -22.79 32.67
C PRO A 774 -30.43 -22.23 31.30
N MET A 775 -30.20 -22.99 30.23
CA MET A 775 -30.37 -22.52 28.86
C MET A 775 -31.06 -23.60 28.02
N ALA A 776 -32.24 -23.32 27.47
CA ALA A 776 -32.98 -24.23 26.59
C ALA A 776 -32.75 -23.96 25.11
N ASN A 777 -32.50 -22.70 24.74
CA ASN A 777 -32.36 -22.28 23.34
C ASN A 777 -31.13 -21.39 23.16
N THR A 778 -30.46 -21.52 22.03
CA THR A 778 -29.27 -20.74 21.67
C THR A 778 -29.54 -19.23 21.56
N ASN A 779 -30.79 -18.81 21.37
CA ASN A 779 -31.16 -17.39 21.36
C ASN A 779 -30.92 -16.70 22.71
N GLU A 780 -31.00 -17.46 23.82
CA GLU A 780 -30.69 -16.95 25.16
C GLU A 780 -29.19 -16.59 25.26
N PHE A 781 -28.35 -17.45 24.73
CA PHE A 781 -26.91 -17.15 24.62
C PHE A 781 -26.66 -15.89 23.78
N LEU A 782 -27.36 -15.75 22.65
CA LEU A 782 -27.24 -14.55 21.81
C LEU A 782 -27.65 -13.28 22.57
N THR A 783 -28.69 -13.35 23.41
CA THR A 783 -29.11 -12.21 24.23
C THR A 783 -28.04 -11.80 25.24
N GLN A 784 -27.30 -12.74 25.85
CA GLN A 784 -26.21 -12.46 26.78
C GLN A 784 -25.07 -11.67 26.12
N VAL A 785 -24.81 -11.93 24.83
CA VAL A 785 -23.82 -11.18 24.04
C VAL A 785 -24.42 -10.01 23.25
N SER A 786 -25.66 -9.63 23.58
CA SER A 786 -26.38 -8.51 22.95
C SER A 786 -26.57 -8.65 21.42
N ALA A 787 -26.67 -9.88 20.93
CA ALA A 787 -26.99 -10.21 19.56
C ALA A 787 -28.45 -10.71 19.46
N SER A 788 -29.11 -10.48 18.31
CA SER A 788 -30.45 -10.96 18.05
C SER A 788 -30.54 -11.54 16.65
N TYR A 789 -31.20 -12.69 16.53
CA TYR A 789 -31.38 -13.36 15.25
C TYR A 789 -32.08 -12.48 14.20
N ASP A 790 -33.08 -11.70 14.60
CA ASP A 790 -33.87 -10.84 13.70
C ASP A 790 -33.05 -9.70 13.10
N ASN A 791 -31.95 -9.31 13.76
CA ASN A 791 -31.12 -8.19 13.35
C ASN A 791 -30.01 -8.57 12.35
N ARG A 792 -29.84 -9.85 11.98
CA ARG A 792 -28.73 -10.35 11.16
C ARG A 792 -28.55 -9.62 9.83
N TRP A 793 -29.64 -9.36 9.11
CA TRP A 793 -29.61 -8.63 7.84
C TRP A 793 -29.42 -7.12 8.01
N ARG A 794 -29.99 -6.55 9.07
CA ARG A 794 -29.74 -5.15 9.43
C ARG A 794 -28.26 -4.91 9.68
N ASP A 795 -27.63 -5.75 10.47
CA ASP A 795 -26.23 -5.62 10.86
C ASP A 795 -25.30 -5.86 9.67
N PHE A 796 -25.64 -6.79 8.77
CA PHE A 796 -24.99 -6.91 7.46
C PHE A 796 -25.09 -5.60 6.66
N GLY A 797 -26.28 -5.00 6.58
CA GLY A 797 -26.49 -3.72 5.89
C GLY A 797 -25.64 -2.58 6.47
N ILE A 798 -25.54 -2.48 7.79
CA ILE A 798 -24.69 -1.49 8.48
C ILE A 798 -23.20 -1.71 8.11
N GLY A 799 -22.74 -2.96 8.07
CA GLY A 799 -21.38 -3.29 7.65
C GLY A 799 -21.09 -2.87 6.20
N MET A 800 -22.08 -2.96 5.29
CA MET A 800 -21.93 -2.45 3.92
C MET A 800 -21.81 -0.92 3.88
N VAL A 801 -22.52 -0.20 4.76
CA VAL A 801 -22.37 1.26 4.89
C VAL A 801 -20.95 1.63 5.31
N TYR A 802 -20.33 0.87 6.22
CA TYR A 802 -18.92 1.10 6.59
C TYR A 802 -17.96 0.89 5.42
N ILE A 803 -18.17 -0.09 4.55
CA ILE A 803 -17.35 -0.29 3.34
C ILE A 803 -17.47 0.93 2.42
N VAL A 804 -18.69 1.40 2.15
CA VAL A 804 -18.92 2.59 1.33
C VAL A 804 -18.29 3.83 1.96
N PHE A 805 -18.43 3.98 3.27
CA PHE A 805 -17.77 5.05 4.03
C PHE A 805 -16.25 5.00 3.90
N ASN A 806 -15.62 3.83 4.04
CA ASN A 806 -14.16 3.68 3.88
C ASN A 806 -13.70 4.04 2.47
N ILE A 807 -14.45 3.67 1.43
CA ILE A 807 -14.16 4.05 0.04
C ILE A 807 -14.22 5.58 -0.11
N ALA A 808 -15.30 6.20 0.37
CA ALA A 808 -15.45 7.65 0.33
C ALA A 808 -14.36 8.37 1.14
N ALA A 809 -14.05 7.85 2.33
CA ALA A 809 -13.01 8.38 3.21
C ALA A 809 -11.63 8.27 2.55
N SER A 810 -11.29 7.13 1.93
CA SER A 810 -10.00 6.96 1.25
C SER A 810 -9.81 7.96 0.12
N LEU A 811 -10.86 8.22 -0.69
CA LEU A 811 -10.84 9.22 -1.75
C LEU A 811 -10.71 10.65 -1.19
N ALA A 812 -11.52 10.97 -0.17
CA ALA A 812 -11.51 12.30 0.44
C ALA A 812 -10.18 12.61 1.12
N LEU A 813 -9.63 11.66 1.89
CA LEU A 813 -8.37 11.79 2.60
C LEU A 813 -7.18 11.91 1.62
N TYR A 814 -7.16 11.10 0.56
CA TYR A 814 -6.15 11.22 -0.49
C TYR A 814 -6.20 12.60 -1.16
N TRP A 815 -7.40 13.08 -1.51
CA TRP A 815 -7.59 14.41 -2.08
C TRP A 815 -7.14 15.52 -1.13
N PHE A 816 -7.49 15.40 0.14
CA PHE A 816 -7.19 16.43 1.14
C PHE A 816 -5.69 16.53 1.44
N VAL A 817 -4.98 15.41 1.55
CA VAL A 817 -3.58 15.34 2.01
C VAL A 817 -2.60 15.37 0.83
N ARG A 818 -2.92 14.67 -0.28
CA ARG A 818 -1.96 14.36 -1.35
C ARG A 818 -2.13 15.20 -2.62
N MET A 819 -3.31 15.81 -2.82
CA MET A 819 -3.48 16.63 -3.99
C MET A 819 -2.93 18.05 -3.76
N PRO A 820 -2.10 18.57 -4.69
CA PRO A 820 -1.62 19.94 -4.62
C PRO A 820 -2.82 20.89 -4.63
N LYS A 821 -2.98 21.66 -3.57
CA LYS A 821 -3.98 22.73 -3.55
C LYS A 821 -3.41 23.87 -4.37
N GLY A 822 -3.81 23.97 -5.64
CA GLY A 822 -3.47 25.12 -6.48
C GLY A 822 -3.78 26.41 -5.74
N LYS A 823 -2.77 27.25 -5.51
CA LYS A 823 -3.02 28.62 -5.09
C LYS A 823 -3.88 29.25 -6.18
N LYS A 824 -5.14 29.58 -5.86
CA LYS A 824 -5.90 30.52 -6.67
C LYS A 824 -5.01 31.73 -6.85
N ASN A 825 -4.54 31.95 -8.09
CA ASN A 825 -3.96 33.22 -8.48
C ASN A 825 -4.95 34.27 -8.02
N LYS A 826 -4.65 35.02 -6.95
CA LYS A 826 -5.24 36.30 -6.73
C LYS A 826 -4.76 37.12 -7.92
N ALA A 827 -5.60 37.16 -8.95
CA ALA A 827 -5.44 38.11 -10.03
C ALA A 827 -5.18 39.45 -9.38
N GLN A 828 -4.08 40.05 -9.73
CA GLN A 828 -3.81 41.46 -9.51
C GLN A 828 -5.05 42.26 -9.94
N LYS A 829 -5.84 42.69 -8.96
CA LYS A 829 -6.62 43.93 -9.07
C LYS A 829 -5.74 44.98 -8.48
N GLY A 830 -5.15 45.76 -9.37
CA GLY A 830 -4.33 46.94 -9.09
C GLY A 830 -3.73 47.41 -10.39
#